data_c07efb90fb7312f79776e44671cd0d90
#
_entry.id   c07efb90fb7312f79776e44671cd0d90
#
_cell.length_a   1.000
_cell.length_b   1.000
_cell.length_c   1.000
_cell.angle_alpha   90.00
_cell.angle_beta   90.00
_cell.angle_gamma   90.00
#
_symmetry.space_group_name_H-M   'P 1'
#
loop_
_entity.id
_entity.type
_entity.pdbx_description
1 polymer ?
#
loop_
_entity_poly.entity_id
_entity_poly.type
_entity_poly.pdbx_seq_one_letter_code
_entity_poly.pdbx_strand_id
1 'polypeptide(L)'
;MATAFGPRRARWIRLDETQAPPPLSGEELARFEAFDLFYRSLCALLYNYVPQSGHPGGSISSGRIVAGVLFDAMDYDLGRPEREDADIISYAAGHKAMGLYATWALRDEVARIADPALLPADPRCRLRLEDLLGFRRNPITTTPLFVKHRAKALDGHPTPATPFVRLSTGASGVGVASSIGLALGARDHYGEATPRVHVIEGEGGLTPGRVAEALAAAGTASLDNVVFHVDWNQASIDSNRVCREDSRPGEYVQWTPMELFHLHDWNVIEVGDGRDFQQVLAAQRIAAGLTTGQPTAIVYRTVKGWQYGIEGRASHGAGHKLCSDGFYHALAELCARAGLTLPSCEGSGHRCEMGRDGATVMEECFYDALLQLRKAMEDDRPTAQALGARLGAARERLNRRRRKPRPGAPRIEAVFGLVTTANGTPAELRLAPGTVTTLRAELGRALQHCNKASDGALLVGAADLLGSTSVNTIAAGFGEGYWNASANPAARTLSIGGICEDAMAGILSGLASFGRHIGVGSSYGAFIAPLGHIAARLHAIGAQAKAPRGPYPTMILVCAHAGLKTGEDGPTHADPQALQLLQENFPRGTAITLTPWDPQEIWPLLAAALRRRPALIAPFVTRPNETVPDRAKLGLAPPEAATSGVYLLRKPKGRGEGTVVIQESAVAYAFVEQALPLLERDGLDPWVYYVSSAELFDLLPEEEQDRVFPEERAREAMGITGFTLPTMFRWVRSDLGRAATLHPYRGGHYLGSGQGPMVLAEAGLDGEAQYRAIRGYLERLRPPPRRKRVLSRSKV
;
A
#
# COMPACT_ATOMS: atom_id res chain seq x y z
N MET A 1 19.85 -38.21 -9.07
CA MET A 1 18.76 -38.09 -10.07
C MET A 1 18.21 -36.67 -9.92
N ALA A 2 18.29 -35.85 -10.95
CA ALA A 2 17.61 -34.56 -10.92
C ALA A 2 16.10 -34.83 -10.97
N THR A 3 15.37 -34.42 -9.95
CA THR A 3 13.91 -34.46 -9.94
C THR A 3 13.41 -33.42 -10.93
N ALA A 4 12.81 -33.85 -12.04
CA ALA A 4 12.20 -32.93 -13.00
C ALA A 4 10.92 -32.37 -12.44
N PHE A 5 10.70 -31.06 -12.62
CA PHE A 5 9.37 -30.45 -12.38
C PHE A 5 8.33 -31.12 -13.30
N GLY A 6 7.09 -31.17 -12.86
CA GLY A 6 5.96 -31.57 -13.71
C GLY A 6 5.82 -30.65 -14.94
N PRO A 7 4.93 -30.95 -15.88
CA PRO A 7 4.71 -30.12 -17.08
C PRO A 7 4.47 -28.63 -16.72
N ARG A 8 5.13 -27.75 -17.46
CA ARG A 8 5.03 -26.29 -17.32
C ARG A 8 4.63 -25.68 -18.66
N ARG A 9 3.87 -24.60 -18.62
CA ARG A 9 3.64 -23.72 -19.79
C ARG A 9 4.86 -22.83 -20.03
N ALA A 10 5.51 -22.46 -18.95
CA ALA A 10 6.69 -21.59 -18.94
C ALA A 10 7.96 -22.30 -19.44
N ARG A 11 8.88 -21.49 -19.94
CA ARG A 11 10.20 -21.94 -20.45
C ARG A 11 11.31 -21.51 -19.53
N TRP A 12 12.35 -22.32 -19.43
CA TRP A 12 13.64 -21.94 -18.85
C TRP A 12 14.68 -21.80 -19.97
N ILE A 13 15.25 -20.65 -20.13
CA ILE A 13 16.18 -20.29 -21.18
C ILE A 13 17.50 -19.86 -20.54
N ARG A 14 18.61 -20.51 -20.91
CA ARG A 14 19.94 -20.03 -20.59
C ARG A 14 20.45 -19.20 -21.75
N LEU A 15 20.89 -17.99 -21.45
CA LEU A 15 21.27 -17.05 -22.51
C LEU A 15 22.51 -17.50 -23.26
N ASP A 16 23.48 -18.12 -22.60
CA ASP A 16 24.71 -18.67 -23.18
C ASP A 16 24.47 -19.84 -24.15
N GLU A 17 23.35 -20.51 -24.03
CA GLU A 17 22.92 -21.59 -24.95
C GLU A 17 22.18 -21.04 -26.19
N THR A 18 21.92 -19.69 -26.24
CA THR A 18 21.23 -19.08 -27.37
C THR A 18 22.24 -18.56 -28.41
N GLN A 19 21.92 -18.71 -29.69
CA GLN A 19 22.73 -18.15 -30.80
C GLN A 19 22.24 -16.74 -31.19
N ALA A 20 21.64 -15.98 -30.24
CA ALA A 20 21.17 -14.64 -30.54
C ALA A 20 22.33 -13.69 -30.90
N PRO A 21 22.22 -12.92 -31.98
CA PRO A 21 23.25 -11.97 -32.34
C PRO A 21 23.38 -10.87 -31.29
N PRO A 22 24.53 -10.25 -31.08
CA PRO A 22 24.73 -9.13 -30.17
C PRO A 22 23.71 -8.02 -30.47
N PRO A 23 22.95 -7.55 -29.48
CA PRO A 23 21.86 -6.55 -29.68
C PRO A 23 22.39 -5.13 -29.95
N LEU A 24 23.66 -4.86 -29.62
CA LEU A 24 24.31 -3.55 -29.79
C LEU A 24 25.49 -3.64 -30.74
N SER A 25 25.67 -2.67 -31.63
CA SER A 25 26.91 -2.44 -32.32
C SER A 25 28.00 -2.02 -31.32
N GLY A 26 29.27 -2.06 -31.76
CA GLY A 26 30.38 -1.62 -30.90
C GLY A 26 30.26 -0.14 -30.47
N GLU A 27 29.76 0.71 -31.36
CA GLU A 27 29.52 2.12 -31.04
C GLU A 27 28.40 2.27 -30.02
N GLU A 28 27.25 1.62 -30.23
CA GLU A 28 26.13 1.66 -29.30
C GLU A 28 26.51 1.12 -27.90
N LEU A 29 27.32 0.04 -27.86
CA LEU A 29 27.82 -0.50 -26.61
C LEU A 29 28.66 0.55 -25.86
N ALA A 30 29.57 1.24 -26.57
CA ALA A 30 30.39 2.30 -25.97
C ALA A 30 29.49 3.44 -25.37
N ARG A 31 28.33 3.77 -25.97
CA ARG A 31 27.40 4.77 -25.43
C ARG A 31 26.71 4.28 -24.16
N PHE A 32 26.33 3.01 -24.09
CA PHE A 32 25.76 2.44 -22.85
C PHE A 32 26.81 2.35 -21.74
N GLU A 33 28.06 1.99 -22.06
CA GLU A 33 29.18 1.97 -21.11
C GLU A 33 29.46 3.36 -20.54
N ALA A 34 29.42 4.39 -21.38
CA ALA A 34 29.59 5.78 -20.93
C ALA A 34 28.43 6.21 -19.99
N PHE A 35 27.22 5.88 -20.33
CA PHE A 35 26.07 6.17 -19.47
C PHE A 35 26.17 5.46 -18.11
N ASP A 36 26.57 4.18 -18.10
CA ASP A 36 26.76 3.43 -16.86
C ASP A 36 27.83 4.06 -15.97
N LEU A 37 28.88 4.60 -16.56
CA LEU A 37 29.92 5.31 -15.83
C LEU A 37 29.38 6.56 -15.14
N PHE A 38 28.58 7.39 -15.84
CA PHE A 38 27.89 8.54 -15.22
C PHE A 38 26.94 8.09 -14.11
N TYR A 39 26.20 7.01 -14.34
CA TYR A 39 25.27 6.46 -13.37
C TYR A 39 25.97 5.99 -12.08
N ARG A 40 27.03 5.19 -12.20
CA ARG A 40 27.78 4.69 -11.04
C ARG A 40 28.43 5.84 -10.26
N SER A 41 28.99 6.81 -10.97
CA SER A 41 29.54 8.03 -10.36
C SER A 41 28.49 8.80 -9.58
N LEU A 42 27.29 8.99 -10.15
CA LEU A 42 26.19 9.70 -9.48
C LEU A 42 25.65 8.94 -8.27
N CYS A 43 25.55 7.62 -8.35
CA CYS A 43 25.18 6.80 -7.19
C CYS A 43 26.19 6.94 -6.04
N ALA A 44 27.48 6.96 -6.35
CA ALA A 44 28.54 7.16 -5.38
C ALA A 44 28.49 8.56 -4.76
N LEU A 45 28.25 9.60 -5.55
CA LEU A 45 28.09 10.97 -5.08
C LEU A 45 26.88 11.10 -4.14
N LEU A 46 25.71 10.57 -4.53
CA LEU A 46 24.50 10.58 -3.72
C LEU A 46 24.71 9.88 -2.38
N TYR A 47 25.36 8.75 -2.38
CA TYR A 47 25.62 7.99 -1.16
C TYR A 47 26.54 8.75 -0.20
N ASN A 48 27.56 9.38 -0.72
CA ASN A 48 28.52 10.14 0.09
C ASN A 48 27.96 11.49 0.53
N TYR A 49 26.95 12.04 -0.18
CA TYR A 49 26.21 13.22 0.24
C TYR A 49 25.32 12.95 1.46
N VAL A 50 24.72 11.75 1.52
CA VAL A 50 23.89 11.32 2.64
C VAL A 50 24.45 10.02 3.23
N PRO A 51 25.64 10.07 3.87
CA PRO A 51 26.26 8.90 4.46
C PRO A 51 25.38 8.33 5.58
N GLN A 52 25.50 7.05 5.84
CA GLN A 52 24.72 6.28 6.81
C GLN A 52 23.28 5.95 6.37
N SER A 53 22.90 6.26 5.11
CA SER A 53 21.52 6.11 4.70
C SER A 53 21.42 5.75 3.23
N GLY A 54 21.24 4.49 2.90
CA GLY A 54 21.05 4.05 1.53
C GLY A 54 21.69 2.72 1.22
N HIS A 55 21.55 2.29 -0.04
CA HIS A 55 22.06 1.01 -0.52
C HIS A 55 22.82 1.22 -1.83
N PRO A 56 24.03 1.78 -1.79
CA PRO A 56 24.77 2.11 -3.01
C PRO A 56 25.08 0.87 -3.84
N GLY A 57 25.52 -0.21 -3.21
CA GLY A 57 25.88 -1.43 -3.91
C GLY A 57 24.75 -2.03 -4.71
N GLY A 58 23.55 -2.11 -4.15
CA GLY A 58 22.35 -2.62 -4.84
C GLY A 58 21.83 -1.67 -5.92
N SER A 59 21.99 -0.37 -5.75
CA SER A 59 21.69 0.62 -6.79
C SER A 59 22.66 0.47 -7.97
N ILE A 60 23.96 0.37 -7.70
CA ILE A 60 25.01 0.21 -8.71
C ILE A 60 24.81 -1.09 -9.50
N SER A 61 24.62 -2.24 -8.82
CA SER A 61 24.50 -3.53 -9.49
C SER A 61 23.29 -3.63 -10.44
N SER A 62 22.20 -2.92 -10.15
CA SER A 62 21.00 -2.91 -11.00
C SER A 62 21.01 -1.85 -12.12
N GLY A 63 22.02 -0.97 -12.18
CA GLY A 63 22.05 0.16 -13.10
C GLY A 63 21.95 -0.23 -14.57
N ARG A 64 22.73 -1.22 -15.00
CA ARG A 64 22.72 -1.72 -16.39
C ARG A 64 21.40 -2.36 -16.77
N ILE A 65 20.76 -3.08 -15.83
CA ILE A 65 19.45 -3.67 -16.02
C ILE A 65 18.43 -2.57 -16.31
N VAL A 66 18.41 -1.53 -15.47
CA VAL A 66 17.46 -0.41 -15.59
C VAL A 66 17.74 0.43 -16.83
N ALA A 67 19.01 0.65 -17.20
CA ALA A 67 19.39 1.33 -18.44
C ALA A 67 18.85 0.58 -19.67
N GLY A 68 18.98 -0.76 -19.72
CA GLY A 68 18.40 -1.59 -20.76
C GLY A 68 16.89 -1.44 -20.85
N VAL A 69 16.18 -1.48 -19.72
CA VAL A 69 14.73 -1.28 -19.67
C VAL A 69 14.33 0.08 -20.24
N LEU A 70 14.95 1.17 -19.78
CA LEU A 70 14.57 2.53 -20.16
C LEU A 70 14.93 2.90 -21.60
N PHE A 71 16.11 2.47 -22.08
CA PHE A 71 16.62 2.89 -23.39
C PHE A 71 16.37 1.86 -24.51
N ASP A 72 15.90 0.65 -24.19
CA ASP A 72 15.65 -0.37 -25.22
C ASP A 72 14.27 -1.07 -25.07
N ALA A 73 13.94 -1.63 -23.91
CA ALA A 73 12.83 -2.56 -23.76
C ALA A 73 11.45 -1.90 -23.59
N MET A 74 11.39 -0.77 -22.91
CA MET A 74 10.14 -0.14 -22.45
C MET A 74 9.57 0.81 -23.51
N ASP A 75 8.25 0.72 -23.74
CA ASP A 75 7.48 1.63 -24.59
C ASP A 75 6.81 2.72 -23.73
N TYR A 76 7.41 3.91 -23.69
CA TYR A 76 6.91 5.01 -22.87
C TYR A 76 7.21 6.39 -23.47
N ASP A 77 6.61 7.44 -22.91
CA ASP A 77 6.78 8.82 -23.32
C ASP A 77 7.34 9.64 -22.16
N LEU A 78 8.63 10.00 -22.23
CA LEU A 78 9.26 10.81 -21.18
C LEU A 78 8.53 12.13 -20.95
N GLY A 79 8.00 12.75 -22.00
CA GLY A 79 7.27 14.01 -21.94
C GLY A 79 5.90 13.92 -21.26
N ARG A 80 5.38 12.71 -21.09
CA ARG A 80 4.04 12.48 -20.49
C ARG A 80 4.04 11.31 -19.52
N PRO A 81 4.59 11.48 -18.31
CA PRO A 81 4.77 10.40 -17.33
C PRO A 81 3.44 9.83 -16.78
N GLU A 82 2.32 10.53 -16.93
CA GLU A 82 1.00 10.08 -16.48
C GLU A 82 0.23 9.29 -17.55
N ARG A 83 0.84 8.99 -18.71
CA ARG A 83 0.20 8.13 -19.73
C ARG A 83 -0.08 6.75 -19.16
N GLU A 84 -1.36 6.36 -19.17
CA GLU A 84 -1.82 5.09 -18.61
C GLU A 84 -1.54 3.90 -19.55
N ASP A 85 -1.45 4.16 -20.86
CA ASP A 85 -1.17 3.17 -21.90
C ASP A 85 0.34 2.89 -22.09
N ALA A 86 1.22 3.59 -21.33
CA ALA A 86 2.65 3.36 -21.33
C ALA A 86 3.03 2.13 -20.50
N ASP A 87 4.13 1.48 -20.87
CA ASP A 87 4.75 0.47 -20.02
C ASP A 87 5.16 1.08 -18.67
N ILE A 88 5.13 0.27 -17.63
CA ILE A 88 5.35 0.69 -16.25
C ILE A 88 6.66 0.09 -15.75
N ILE A 89 7.47 0.89 -15.08
CA ILE A 89 8.59 0.40 -14.29
C ILE A 89 8.26 0.53 -12.80
N SER A 90 8.44 -0.55 -12.04
CA SER A 90 8.18 -0.61 -10.61
C SER A 90 9.45 -1.04 -9.85
N TYR A 91 9.89 -0.17 -8.96
CA TYR A 91 10.98 -0.48 -8.03
C TYR A 91 10.41 -1.19 -6.79
N ALA A 92 10.17 -2.49 -6.91
CA ALA A 92 9.77 -3.33 -5.79
C ALA A 92 10.84 -3.29 -4.69
N ALA A 93 12.11 -3.31 -5.08
CA ALA A 93 13.26 -2.98 -4.24
C ALA A 93 13.29 -1.50 -3.87
N GLY A 94 12.40 -1.05 -3.01
CA GLY A 94 12.32 0.36 -2.59
C GLY A 94 13.64 0.92 -2.02
N HIS A 95 14.45 0.06 -1.43
CA HIS A 95 15.79 0.42 -0.93
C HIS A 95 16.78 0.86 -2.04
N LYS A 96 16.52 0.54 -3.32
CA LYS A 96 17.28 1.01 -4.48
C LYS A 96 16.87 2.39 -4.98
N ALA A 97 16.13 3.18 -4.17
CA ALA A 97 15.65 4.53 -4.51
C ALA A 97 16.76 5.46 -5.00
N MET A 98 17.98 5.35 -4.45
CA MET A 98 19.15 6.10 -4.89
C MET A 98 19.42 5.89 -6.38
N GLY A 99 19.42 4.65 -6.83
CA GLY A 99 19.61 4.29 -8.25
C GLY A 99 18.47 4.79 -9.12
N LEU A 100 17.24 4.73 -8.62
CA LEU A 100 16.08 5.31 -9.30
C LEU A 100 16.27 6.81 -9.54
N TYR A 101 16.55 7.58 -8.49
CA TYR A 101 16.71 9.03 -8.61
C TYR A 101 17.91 9.41 -9.49
N ALA A 102 19.03 8.69 -9.35
CA ALA A 102 20.19 8.88 -10.23
C ALA A 102 19.81 8.66 -11.70
N THR A 103 19.18 7.55 -12.02
CA THR A 103 18.75 7.25 -13.39
C THR A 103 17.77 8.27 -13.94
N TRP A 104 16.80 8.70 -13.12
CA TRP A 104 15.80 9.70 -13.55
C TRP A 104 16.45 11.05 -13.84
N ALA A 105 17.38 11.49 -12.99
CA ALA A 105 18.11 12.74 -13.21
C ALA A 105 19.00 12.67 -14.45
N LEU A 106 19.73 11.57 -14.65
CA LEU A 106 20.57 11.39 -15.84
C LEU A 106 19.74 11.29 -17.13
N ARG A 107 18.60 10.64 -17.09
CA ARG A 107 17.65 10.58 -18.21
C ARG A 107 17.12 11.97 -18.58
N ASP A 108 16.83 12.80 -17.58
CA ASP A 108 16.43 14.21 -17.78
C ASP A 108 17.57 15.01 -18.43
N GLU A 109 18.82 14.82 -18.01
CA GLU A 109 20.01 15.45 -18.61
C GLU A 109 20.26 14.96 -20.05
N VAL A 110 20.12 13.66 -20.30
CA VAL A 110 20.20 13.09 -21.67
C VAL A 110 19.21 13.78 -22.59
N ALA A 111 17.94 13.90 -22.16
CA ALA A 111 16.92 14.57 -22.96
C ALA A 111 17.21 16.08 -23.10
N ARG A 112 17.68 16.74 -22.05
CA ARG A 112 18.05 18.17 -22.09
C ARG A 112 19.15 18.45 -23.11
N ILE A 113 20.15 17.58 -23.21
CA ILE A 113 21.31 17.76 -24.11
C ILE A 113 20.96 17.33 -25.54
N ALA A 114 20.22 16.23 -25.70
CA ALA A 114 19.91 15.66 -27.01
C ALA A 114 18.76 16.38 -27.71
N ASP A 115 17.61 16.46 -27.05
CA ASP A 115 16.38 17.08 -27.58
C ASP A 115 15.47 17.50 -26.41
N PRO A 116 15.47 18.77 -26.01
CA PRO A 116 14.62 19.28 -24.93
C PRO A 116 13.11 19.07 -25.13
N ALA A 117 12.64 18.82 -26.36
CA ALA A 117 11.23 18.53 -26.64
C ALA A 117 10.79 17.13 -26.15
N LEU A 118 11.74 16.29 -25.73
CA LEU A 118 11.42 15.03 -25.04
C LEU A 118 11.02 15.23 -23.58
N LEU A 119 11.33 16.38 -22.96
CA LEU A 119 11.08 16.63 -21.55
C LEU A 119 9.61 17.01 -21.30
N PRO A 120 9.06 16.67 -20.10
CA PRO A 120 7.75 17.16 -19.69
C PRO A 120 7.70 18.70 -19.68
N ALA A 121 6.62 19.25 -20.19
CA ALA A 121 6.37 20.69 -20.13
C ALA A 121 6.16 21.19 -18.68
N ASP A 122 5.55 20.36 -17.83
CA ASP A 122 5.38 20.67 -16.40
C ASP A 122 6.64 20.28 -15.61
N PRO A 123 7.36 21.24 -15.01
CA PRO A 123 8.56 20.94 -14.20
C PRO A 123 8.29 19.99 -13.03
N ARG A 124 7.05 19.91 -12.52
CA ARG A 124 6.69 18.95 -11.47
C ARG A 124 6.81 17.50 -11.92
N CYS A 125 6.67 17.25 -13.21
CA CYS A 125 6.79 15.94 -13.85
C CYS A 125 8.23 15.57 -14.26
N ARG A 126 9.23 16.39 -13.94
CA ARG A 126 10.65 16.15 -14.18
C ARG A 126 11.36 15.73 -12.88
N LEU A 127 12.52 15.11 -12.99
CA LEU A 127 13.48 14.95 -11.90
C LEU A 127 14.84 15.41 -12.41
N ARG A 128 15.26 16.62 -12.02
CA ARG A 128 16.49 17.27 -12.47
C ARG A 128 17.68 16.87 -11.58
N LEU A 129 18.90 17.15 -12.01
CA LEU A 129 20.09 16.99 -11.16
C LEU A 129 19.98 17.81 -9.86
N GLU A 130 19.45 19.03 -9.93
CA GLU A 130 19.24 19.87 -8.76
C GLU A 130 18.26 19.28 -7.74
N ASP A 131 17.31 18.47 -8.19
CA ASP A 131 16.36 17.82 -7.30
C ASP A 131 17.05 16.78 -6.40
N LEU A 132 18.25 16.29 -6.78
CA LEU A 132 19.04 15.37 -5.96
C LEU A 132 19.57 16.00 -4.66
N LEU A 133 19.65 17.34 -4.58
CA LEU A 133 19.90 18.05 -3.32
C LEU A 133 18.88 17.71 -2.24
N GLY A 134 17.67 17.31 -2.64
CA GLY A 134 16.61 16.89 -1.75
C GLY A 134 16.59 15.40 -1.38
N PHE A 135 17.57 14.62 -1.80
CA PHE A 135 17.61 13.20 -1.45
C PHE A 135 17.71 13.01 0.07
N ARG A 136 16.73 12.30 0.62
CA ARG A 136 16.56 12.11 2.07
C ARG A 136 16.54 13.41 2.88
N ARG A 137 16.04 14.48 2.28
CA ARG A 137 15.77 15.75 2.95
C ARG A 137 14.28 15.93 3.20
N ASN A 138 13.99 16.48 4.38
CA ASN A 138 12.61 16.83 4.73
C ASN A 138 12.15 18.05 3.90
N PRO A 139 10.87 18.17 3.51
CA PRO A 139 10.34 19.34 2.81
C PRO A 139 10.58 20.69 3.49
N ILE A 140 10.79 20.71 4.82
CA ILE A 140 11.11 21.94 5.57
C ILE A 140 12.61 22.28 5.58
N THR A 141 13.44 21.59 4.81
CA THR A 141 14.88 21.88 4.70
C THR A 141 15.10 23.29 4.18
N THR A 142 15.99 24.04 4.82
CA THR A 142 16.27 25.47 4.53
C THR A 142 17.71 25.72 4.07
N THR A 143 18.46 24.67 3.71
CA THR A 143 19.83 24.85 3.20
C THR A 143 19.82 25.70 1.92
N PRO A 144 20.84 26.55 1.70
CA PRO A 144 20.80 27.59 0.67
C PRO A 144 20.54 27.10 -0.74
N LEU A 145 21.19 25.97 -1.18
CA LEU A 145 21.02 25.47 -2.54
C LEU A 145 19.72 24.71 -2.71
N PHE A 146 19.27 23.96 -1.68
CA PHE A 146 17.95 23.33 -1.70
C PHE A 146 16.85 24.37 -1.96
N VAL A 147 16.88 25.48 -1.21
CA VAL A 147 15.90 26.58 -1.37
C VAL A 147 16.07 27.29 -2.70
N LYS A 148 17.30 27.65 -3.07
CA LYS A 148 17.61 28.38 -4.33
C LYS A 148 17.10 27.65 -5.55
N HIS A 149 17.31 26.34 -5.63
CA HIS A 149 16.92 25.52 -6.77
C HIS A 149 15.49 24.98 -6.67
N ARG A 150 14.79 25.23 -5.55
CA ARG A 150 13.49 24.62 -5.25
C ARG A 150 13.53 23.11 -5.45
N ALA A 151 14.57 22.48 -4.88
CA ALA A 151 14.79 21.06 -5.02
C ALA A 151 13.63 20.29 -4.38
N LYS A 152 13.26 19.18 -4.99
CA LYS A 152 12.21 18.30 -4.48
C LYS A 152 12.74 17.50 -3.30
N ALA A 153 11.97 17.41 -2.22
CA ALA A 153 12.25 16.42 -1.18
C ALA A 153 12.05 15.02 -1.78
N LEU A 154 13.09 14.21 -1.76
CA LEU A 154 13.09 12.86 -2.30
C LEU A 154 13.21 11.86 -1.16
N ASP A 155 12.19 11.02 -1.01
CA ASP A 155 12.12 10.04 0.07
C ASP A 155 13.20 8.95 -0.06
N GLY A 156 13.57 8.33 1.05
CA GLY A 156 14.53 7.22 1.07
C GLY A 156 14.03 5.94 0.37
N HIS A 157 12.73 5.88 0.09
CA HIS A 157 12.06 4.84 -0.71
C HIS A 157 11.10 5.53 -1.69
N PRO A 158 10.92 5.00 -2.91
CA PRO A 158 10.13 5.70 -3.91
C PRO A 158 8.64 5.77 -3.56
N THR A 159 8.05 6.91 -3.90
CA THR A 159 6.62 7.16 -3.77
C THR A 159 6.07 7.76 -5.08
N PRO A 160 4.76 7.77 -5.30
CA PRO A 160 4.14 8.42 -6.45
C PRO A 160 4.37 9.94 -6.57
N ALA A 161 5.05 10.58 -5.62
CA ALA A 161 5.58 11.94 -5.80
C ALA A 161 6.65 12.00 -6.89
N THR A 162 7.38 10.89 -7.11
CA THR A 162 8.38 10.76 -8.18
C THR A 162 7.69 10.45 -9.52
N PRO A 163 8.02 11.16 -10.61
CA PRO A 163 7.48 10.87 -11.93
C PRO A 163 7.69 9.41 -12.34
N PHE A 164 6.73 8.81 -13.05
CA PHE A 164 6.68 7.40 -13.48
C PHE A 164 6.53 6.37 -12.36
N VAL A 165 6.63 6.75 -11.10
CA VAL A 165 6.42 5.84 -9.97
C VAL A 165 4.92 5.80 -9.63
N ARG A 166 4.35 4.59 -9.58
CA ARG A 166 2.92 4.38 -9.29
C ARG A 166 2.66 3.81 -7.89
N LEU A 167 3.68 3.28 -7.24
CA LEU A 167 3.59 2.61 -5.94
C LEU A 167 4.49 3.27 -4.91
N SER A 168 4.08 3.27 -3.66
CA SER A 168 4.98 3.42 -2.54
C SER A 168 5.52 2.06 -2.17
N THR A 169 6.85 1.94 -2.12
CA THR A 169 7.54 0.70 -1.79
C THR A 169 8.51 0.91 -0.63
N GLY A 170 9.12 -0.16 -0.12
CA GLY A 170 10.06 -0.07 0.99
C GLY A 170 10.00 -1.27 1.93
N ALA A 171 8.80 -1.71 2.34
CA ALA A 171 8.66 -2.97 3.06
C ALA A 171 8.89 -4.13 2.06
N SER A 172 9.90 -4.98 2.35
CA SER A 172 10.31 -6.05 1.45
C SER A 172 9.15 -6.99 1.09
N GLY A 173 9.04 -7.32 -0.18
CA GLY A 173 8.01 -8.18 -0.74
C GLY A 173 6.67 -7.49 -1.05
N VAL A 174 6.28 -6.42 -0.32
CA VAL A 174 5.03 -5.69 -0.61
C VAL A 174 5.09 -5.05 -2.00
N GLY A 175 6.24 -4.46 -2.36
CA GLY A 175 6.45 -3.91 -3.70
C GLY A 175 6.29 -4.94 -4.81
N VAL A 176 6.69 -6.21 -4.58
CA VAL A 176 6.47 -7.31 -5.52
C VAL A 176 4.97 -7.60 -5.68
N ALA A 177 4.27 -7.84 -4.57
CA ALA A 177 2.84 -8.11 -4.59
C ALA A 177 2.04 -6.96 -5.25
N SER A 178 2.37 -5.70 -4.91
CA SER A 178 1.71 -4.53 -5.50
C SER A 178 2.04 -4.37 -7.00
N SER A 179 3.25 -4.75 -7.45
CA SER A 179 3.60 -4.73 -8.88
C SER A 179 2.79 -5.77 -9.67
N ILE A 180 2.54 -6.95 -9.09
CA ILE A 180 1.64 -7.95 -9.67
C ILE A 180 0.21 -7.38 -9.79
N GLY A 181 -0.25 -6.65 -8.77
CA GLY A 181 -1.53 -5.96 -8.80
C GLY A 181 -1.63 -4.90 -9.89
N LEU A 182 -0.57 -4.10 -10.12
CA LEU A 182 -0.50 -3.16 -11.25
C LEU A 182 -0.67 -3.88 -12.59
N ALA A 183 0.04 -4.99 -12.78
CA ALA A 183 0.00 -5.77 -14.01
C ALA A 183 -1.38 -6.38 -14.24
N LEU A 184 -2.01 -6.89 -13.19
CA LEU A 184 -3.38 -7.41 -13.23
C LEU A 184 -4.37 -6.32 -13.65
N GLY A 185 -4.28 -5.13 -13.06
CA GLY A 185 -5.13 -3.98 -13.41
C GLY A 185 -4.94 -3.54 -14.86
N ALA A 186 -3.69 -3.49 -15.34
CA ALA A 186 -3.39 -3.17 -16.73
C ALA A 186 -3.96 -4.23 -17.67
N ARG A 187 -3.75 -5.52 -17.38
CA ARG A 187 -4.20 -6.64 -18.19
C ARG A 187 -5.72 -6.74 -18.26
N ASP A 188 -6.41 -6.53 -17.14
CA ASP A 188 -7.88 -6.52 -17.14
C ASP A 188 -8.44 -5.33 -17.90
N HIS A 189 -7.82 -4.15 -17.82
CA HIS A 189 -8.32 -2.96 -18.50
C HIS A 189 -8.06 -2.94 -20.02
N TYR A 190 -6.84 -3.33 -20.45
CA TYR A 190 -6.42 -3.26 -21.85
C TYR A 190 -6.56 -4.58 -22.62
N GLY A 191 -6.75 -5.72 -21.93
CA GLY A 191 -6.75 -7.04 -22.55
C GLY A 191 -5.37 -7.40 -23.12
N GLU A 192 -5.31 -7.98 -24.32
CA GLU A 192 -4.05 -8.41 -24.96
C GLU A 192 -3.10 -7.26 -25.31
N ALA A 193 -3.64 -6.08 -25.59
CA ALA A 193 -2.84 -4.89 -25.89
C ALA A 193 -2.26 -4.20 -24.64
N THR A 194 -2.16 -4.91 -23.55
CA THR A 194 -1.78 -4.39 -22.23
C THR A 194 -0.39 -3.75 -22.19
N PRO A 195 -0.17 -2.71 -21.36
CA PRO A 195 1.16 -2.29 -20.94
C PRO A 195 1.93 -3.39 -20.23
N ARG A 196 3.24 -3.45 -20.43
CA ARG A 196 4.13 -4.29 -19.63
C ARG A 196 4.46 -3.62 -18.32
N VAL A 197 4.63 -4.43 -17.27
CA VAL A 197 5.10 -3.99 -15.96
C VAL A 197 6.48 -4.61 -15.71
N HIS A 198 7.51 -3.77 -15.75
CA HIS A 198 8.89 -4.12 -15.45
C HIS A 198 9.12 -3.98 -13.95
N VAL A 199 9.38 -5.08 -13.25
CA VAL A 199 9.56 -5.11 -11.79
C VAL A 199 11.04 -5.27 -11.48
N ILE A 200 11.63 -4.34 -10.72
CA ILE A 200 13.04 -4.36 -10.31
C ILE A 200 13.13 -4.83 -8.86
N GLU A 201 13.83 -5.93 -8.62
CA GLU A 201 14.07 -6.46 -7.27
C GLU A 201 15.44 -7.16 -7.19
N GLY A 202 15.93 -7.38 -5.98
CA GLY A 202 17.08 -8.22 -5.70
C GLY A 202 16.67 -9.55 -5.10
N GLU A 203 17.55 -10.56 -5.13
CA GLU A 203 17.26 -11.88 -4.59
C GLU A 203 16.94 -11.86 -3.08
N GLY A 204 17.54 -10.95 -2.32
CA GLY A 204 17.21 -10.76 -0.91
C GLY A 204 15.76 -10.35 -0.70
N GLY A 205 15.22 -9.54 -1.61
CA GLY A 205 13.81 -9.12 -1.60
C GLY A 205 12.83 -10.20 -2.04
N LEU A 206 13.30 -11.33 -2.54
CA LEU A 206 12.47 -12.50 -2.86
C LEU A 206 12.23 -13.42 -1.66
N THR A 207 12.95 -13.24 -0.56
CA THR A 207 12.86 -14.11 0.63
C THR A 207 11.59 -13.96 1.49
N PRO A 208 10.88 -12.81 1.54
CA PRO A 208 9.61 -12.73 2.27
C PRO A 208 8.55 -13.70 1.74
N GLY A 209 7.81 -14.37 2.63
CA GLY A 209 6.78 -15.36 2.25
C GLY A 209 5.74 -14.82 1.28
N ARG A 210 5.31 -13.55 1.46
CA ARG A 210 4.39 -12.86 0.55
C ARG A 210 4.84 -12.81 -0.90
N VAL A 211 6.15 -12.94 -1.17
CA VAL A 211 6.66 -12.98 -2.55
C VAL A 211 6.31 -14.31 -3.20
N ALA A 212 6.56 -15.42 -2.52
CA ALA A 212 6.18 -16.73 -3.04
C ALA A 212 4.66 -16.80 -3.32
N GLU A 213 3.84 -16.25 -2.42
CA GLU A 213 2.39 -16.11 -2.60
C GLU A 213 2.04 -15.29 -3.87
N ALA A 214 2.68 -14.13 -4.03
CA ALA A 214 2.45 -13.24 -5.18
C ALA A 214 2.91 -13.88 -6.50
N LEU A 215 4.03 -14.60 -6.52
CA LEU A 215 4.51 -15.31 -7.70
C LEU A 215 3.55 -16.44 -8.11
N ALA A 216 3.02 -17.19 -7.13
CA ALA A 216 2.01 -18.22 -7.36
C ALA A 216 0.73 -17.61 -7.96
N ALA A 217 0.27 -16.48 -7.41
CA ALA A 217 -0.89 -15.76 -7.93
C ALA A 217 -0.69 -15.30 -9.38
N ALA A 218 0.46 -14.73 -9.71
CA ALA A 218 0.74 -14.24 -11.07
C ALA A 218 0.85 -15.37 -12.11
N GLY A 219 1.55 -16.47 -11.78
CA GLY A 219 1.67 -17.63 -12.64
C GLY A 219 0.31 -18.30 -12.88
N THR A 220 -0.50 -18.48 -11.83
CA THR A 220 -1.85 -19.04 -11.92
C THR A 220 -2.78 -18.16 -12.75
N ALA A 221 -2.70 -16.84 -12.58
CA ALA A 221 -3.51 -15.86 -13.32
C ALA A 221 -3.03 -15.64 -14.77
N SER A 222 -1.91 -16.24 -15.19
CA SER A 222 -1.31 -16.07 -16.54
C SER A 222 -1.03 -14.59 -16.87
N LEU A 223 -0.38 -13.88 -15.97
CA LEU A 223 -0.05 -12.45 -16.13
C LEU A 223 1.16 -12.26 -17.04
N ASP A 224 0.99 -12.51 -18.33
CA ASP A 224 2.01 -12.45 -19.38
C ASP A 224 2.63 -11.04 -19.62
N ASN A 225 2.03 -10.03 -19.03
CA ASN A 225 2.51 -8.65 -19.09
C ASN A 225 3.47 -8.27 -17.96
N VAL A 226 3.86 -9.20 -17.10
CA VAL A 226 4.90 -8.99 -16.07
C VAL A 226 6.26 -9.41 -16.60
N VAL A 227 7.23 -8.50 -16.52
CA VAL A 227 8.66 -8.79 -16.73
C VAL A 227 9.40 -8.46 -15.46
N PHE A 228 9.86 -9.48 -14.77
CA PHE A 228 10.56 -9.36 -13.49
C PHE A 228 12.06 -9.37 -13.73
N HIS A 229 12.77 -8.38 -13.22
CA HIS A 229 14.22 -8.23 -13.33
C HIS A 229 14.85 -8.47 -11.98
N VAL A 230 15.56 -9.59 -11.83
CA VAL A 230 16.23 -9.97 -10.60
C VAL A 230 17.70 -9.60 -10.66
N ASP A 231 18.10 -8.64 -9.84
CA ASP A 231 19.52 -8.33 -9.59
C ASP A 231 20.07 -9.34 -8.58
N TRP A 232 20.59 -10.48 -9.09
CA TRP A 232 21.12 -11.57 -8.28
C TRP A 232 22.60 -11.32 -7.96
N ASN A 233 22.87 -10.66 -6.86
CA ASN A 233 24.20 -10.27 -6.42
C ASN A 233 24.70 -11.01 -5.17
N GLN A 234 23.89 -11.92 -4.60
CA GLN A 234 24.18 -12.73 -3.41
C GLN A 234 24.40 -11.95 -2.11
N ALA A 235 24.19 -10.64 -2.10
CA ALA A 235 24.52 -9.83 -0.95
C ALA A 235 23.31 -9.09 -0.37
N SER A 236 23.00 -9.40 0.89
CA SER A 236 22.04 -8.67 1.74
C SER A 236 22.79 -7.71 2.69
N ILE A 237 22.16 -7.35 3.81
CA ILE A 237 22.79 -6.60 4.92
C ILE A 237 23.77 -7.51 5.68
N ASP A 238 23.35 -8.73 5.99
CA ASP A 238 24.03 -9.62 6.90
C ASP A 238 24.77 -10.77 6.19
N SER A 239 24.52 -11.00 4.89
CA SER A 239 25.03 -12.13 4.13
C SER A 239 25.65 -11.73 2.80
N ASN A 240 26.68 -12.47 2.38
CA ASN A 240 27.22 -12.48 1.00
C ASN A 240 26.80 -13.75 0.22
N ARG A 241 25.81 -14.51 0.77
CA ARG A 241 25.38 -15.77 0.19
C ARG A 241 23.93 -16.03 0.52
N VAL A 242 23.07 -15.16 0.01
CA VAL A 242 21.61 -15.20 0.30
C VAL A 242 20.98 -16.51 -0.18
N CYS A 243 21.20 -16.85 -1.45
CA CYS A 243 20.64 -18.03 -2.09
C CYS A 243 21.69 -19.13 -2.27
N ARG A 244 21.24 -20.36 -2.48
CA ARG A 244 22.10 -21.43 -2.98
C ARG A 244 22.70 -21.03 -4.35
N GLU A 245 23.97 -21.35 -4.56
CA GLU A 245 24.67 -21.16 -5.83
C GLU A 245 25.60 -22.36 -6.06
N ASP A 246 25.45 -23.05 -7.15
CA ASP A 246 26.13 -24.33 -7.46
C ASP A 246 25.97 -25.36 -6.33
N SER A 247 27.09 -25.84 -5.81
CA SER A 247 27.12 -26.78 -4.67
C SER A 247 27.15 -26.09 -3.30
N ARG A 248 27.17 -24.76 -3.26
CA ARG A 248 27.26 -23.99 -2.02
C ARG A 248 25.87 -23.67 -1.47
N PRO A 249 25.56 -24.05 -0.23
CA PRO A 249 24.28 -23.70 0.37
C PRO A 249 24.17 -22.20 0.60
N GLY A 250 22.96 -21.65 0.43
CA GLY A 250 22.63 -20.28 0.83
C GLY A 250 22.58 -20.14 2.35
N GLU A 251 22.83 -18.93 2.84
CA GLU A 251 22.72 -18.61 4.27
C GLU A 251 21.27 -18.31 4.70
N TYR A 252 20.43 -17.84 3.75
CA TYR A 252 19.02 -17.56 4.03
C TYR A 252 18.11 -18.63 3.43
N VAL A 253 18.29 -18.99 2.16
CA VAL A 253 17.40 -19.90 1.43
C VAL A 253 18.19 -20.88 0.57
N GLN A 254 17.59 -22.05 0.31
CA GLN A 254 18.26 -23.12 -0.44
C GLN A 254 17.81 -23.22 -1.91
N TRP A 255 16.91 -22.36 -2.35
CA TRP A 255 16.55 -22.22 -3.76
C TRP A 255 17.44 -21.21 -4.46
N THR A 256 17.57 -21.32 -5.79
CA THR A 256 18.06 -20.25 -6.66
C THR A 256 16.88 -19.39 -7.11
N PRO A 257 17.08 -18.11 -7.46
CA PRO A 257 16.00 -17.29 -8.01
C PRO A 257 15.30 -17.96 -9.21
N MET A 258 16.05 -18.63 -10.09
CA MET A 258 15.50 -19.35 -11.23
C MET A 258 14.53 -20.46 -10.81
N GLU A 259 14.92 -21.28 -9.84
CA GLU A 259 14.07 -22.36 -9.30
C GLU A 259 12.78 -21.79 -8.68
N LEU A 260 12.87 -20.69 -7.93
CA LEU A 260 11.71 -20.06 -7.29
C LEU A 260 10.68 -19.61 -8.34
N PHE A 261 11.09 -18.90 -9.37
CA PHE A 261 10.18 -18.45 -10.42
C PHE A 261 9.62 -19.62 -11.23
N HIS A 262 10.46 -20.58 -11.61
CA HIS A 262 10.03 -21.74 -12.39
C HIS A 262 9.08 -22.65 -11.61
N LEU A 263 9.21 -22.75 -10.29
CA LEU A 263 8.27 -23.44 -9.41
C LEU A 263 6.85 -22.91 -9.60
N HIS A 264 6.68 -21.62 -9.78
CA HIS A 264 5.40 -20.94 -9.95
C HIS A 264 4.96 -20.77 -11.42
N ASP A 265 5.50 -21.56 -12.34
CA ASP A 265 5.18 -21.56 -13.78
C ASP A 265 5.48 -20.22 -14.48
N TRP A 266 6.57 -19.54 -14.10
CA TRP A 266 7.10 -18.36 -14.78
C TRP A 266 8.15 -18.75 -15.82
N ASN A 267 8.16 -18.06 -16.97
CA ASN A 267 9.32 -18.11 -17.84
C ASN A 267 10.55 -17.59 -17.08
N VAL A 268 11.67 -18.26 -17.25
CA VAL A 268 12.93 -17.87 -16.65
C VAL A 268 13.96 -17.66 -17.75
N ILE A 269 14.67 -16.51 -17.71
CA ILE A 269 15.82 -16.25 -18.56
C ILE A 269 17.02 -16.05 -17.64
N GLU A 270 17.98 -16.95 -17.73
CA GLU A 270 19.20 -16.93 -16.94
C GLU A 270 20.28 -16.19 -17.70
N VAL A 271 20.86 -15.13 -17.08
CA VAL A 271 21.91 -14.28 -17.61
C VAL A 271 23.16 -14.48 -16.77
N GLY A 272 24.21 -15.04 -17.37
CA GLY A 272 25.44 -15.40 -16.70
C GLY A 272 26.28 -14.20 -16.26
N ASP A 273 26.24 -13.09 -17.01
CA ASP A 273 26.90 -11.83 -16.63
C ASP A 273 25.97 -10.61 -16.82
N GLY A 274 25.35 -10.19 -15.74
CA GLY A 274 24.52 -8.98 -15.70
C GLY A 274 25.31 -7.66 -15.76
N ARG A 275 26.65 -7.73 -15.87
CA ARG A 275 27.52 -6.58 -16.09
C ARG A 275 27.80 -6.35 -17.59
N ASP A 276 27.42 -7.29 -18.43
CA ASP A 276 27.53 -7.19 -19.88
C ASP A 276 26.22 -6.67 -20.50
N PHE A 277 26.24 -5.47 -21.06
CA PHE A 277 25.06 -4.90 -21.72
C PHE A 277 24.57 -5.75 -22.90
N GLN A 278 25.44 -6.48 -23.60
CA GLN A 278 25.02 -7.37 -24.68
C GLN A 278 24.10 -8.45 -24.13
N GLN A 279 24.48 -9.09 -23.03
CA GLN A 279 23.63 -10.12 -22.38
C GLN A 279 22.37 -9.52 -21.77
N VAL A 280 22.47 -8.36 -21.11
CA VAL A 280 21.33 -7.68 -20.49
C VAL A 280 20.25 -7.37 -21.53
N LEU A 281 20.61 -6.72 -22.63
CA LEU A 281 19.65 -6.33 -23.66
C LEU A 281 19.15 -7.54 -24.45
N ALA A 282 19.98 -8.55 -24.72
CA ALA A 282 19.57 -9.78 -25.38
C ALA A 282 18.46 -10.49 -24.59
N ALA A 283 18.65 -10.64 -23.27
CA ALA A 283 17.66 -11.26 -22.39
C ALA A 283 16.33 -10.47 -22.37
N GLN A 284 16.41 -9.13 -22.31
CA GLN A 284 15.21 -8.28 -22.33
C GLN A 284 14.46 -8.38 -23.65
N ARG A 285 15.16 -8.46 -24.79
CA ARG A 285 14.55 -8.66 -26.12
C ARG A 285 13.92 -10.05 -26.25
N ILE A 286 14.58 -11.11 -25.74
CA ILE A 286 14.00 -12.46 -25.67
C ILE A 286 12.71 -12.44 -24.86
N ALA A 287 12.72 -11.84 -23.67
CA ALA A 287 11.52 -11.72 -22.83
C ALA A 287 10.37 -11.01 -23.57
N ALA A 288 10.69 -9.97 -24.35
CA ALA A 288 9.69 -9.25 -25.14
C ALA A 288 9.04 -10.11 -26.23
N GLY A 289 9.72 -11.15 -26.70
CA GLY A 289 9.26 -12.07 -27.77
C GLY A 289 8.59 -13.34 -27.27
N LEU A 290 8.54 -13.62 -25.97
CA LEU A 290 7.93 -14.83 -25.44
C LEU A 290 6.41 -14.77 -25.56
N THR A 291 5.80 -15.88 -26.00
CA THR A 291 4.35 -16.01 -26.24
C THR A 291 3.74 -17.19 -25.50
N THR A 292 4.31 -17.56 -24.36
CA THR A 292 3.82 -18.69 -23.54
C THR A 292 2.52 -18.39 -22.80
N GLY A 293 2.12 -17.13 -22.73
CA GLY A 293 1.00 -16.66 -21.90
C GLY A 293 1.33 -16.65 -20.41
N GLN A 294 2.61 -16.72 -20.04
CA GLN A 294 3.07 -16.74 -18.65
C GLN A 294 3.97 -15.54 -18.36
N PRO A 295 3.99 -15.06 -17.09
CA PRO A 295 4.90 -14.00 -16.67
C PRO A 295 6.36 -14.42 -16.86
N THR A 296 7.27 -13.47 -17.00
CA THR A 296 8.67 -13.72 -17.29
C THR A 296 9.58 -13.13 -16.22
N ALA A 297 10.52 -13.90 -15.71
CA ALA A 297 11.60 -13.45 -14.85
C ALA A 297 12.94 -13.53 -15.60
N ILE A 298 13.72 -12.46 -15.55
CA ILE A 298 15.09 -12.43 -16.04
C ILE A 298 16.00 -12.32 -14.82
N VAL A 299 16.86 -13.30 -14.63
CA VAL A 299 17.76 -13.36 -13.48
C VAL A 299 19.18 -13.03 -13.95
N TYR A 300 19.68 -11.88 -13.49
CA TYR A 300 20.98 -11.38 -13.88
C TYR A 300 22.00 -11.63 -12.77
N ARG A 301 23.06 -12.41 -13.05
CA ARG A 301 24.17 -12.58 -12.11
C ARG A 301 25.02 -11.31 -12.11
N THR A 302 25.00 -10.59 -11.00
CA THR A 302 25.68 -9.30 -10.84
C THR A 302 26.63 -9.30 -9.65
N VAL A 303 27.26 -8.17 -9.37
CA VAL A 303 28.12 -7.95 -8.19
C VAL A 303 27.67 -6.67 -7.50
N LYS A 304 27.22 -6.81 -6.24
CA LYS A 304 26.80 -5.65 -5.43
C LYS A 304 27.98 -4.70 -5.21
N GLY A 305 27.81 -3.44 -5.60
CA GLY A 305 28.87 -2.44 -5.50
C GLY A 305 30.00 -2.56 -6.54
N TRP A 306 29.71 -3.20 -7.66
CA TRP A 306 30.69 -3.38 -8.74
C TRP A 306 31.35 -2.07 -9.17
N GLN A 307 32.69 -2.09 -9.17
CA GLN A 307 33.55 -0.93 -9.46
C GLN A 307 33.33 0.31 -8.55
N TYR A 308 32.81 0.10 -7.37
CA TYR A 308 32.66 1.17 -6.37
C TYR A 308 33.81 1.18 -5.34
N GLY A 309 34.69 0.17 -5.37
CA GLY A 309 35.74 -0.04 -4.39
C GLY A 309 35.30 -0.75 -3.11
N ILE A 310 33.98 -0.89 -2.89
CA ILE A 310 33.39 -1.65 -1.78
C ILE A 310 32.34 -2.57 -2.39
N GLU A 311 32.54 -3.88 -2.31
CA GLU A 311 31.65 -4.88 -2.88
C GLU A 311 30.97 -5.74 -1.82
N GLY A 312 29.92 -6.49 -2.24
CA GLY A 312 29.15 -7.38 -1.42
C GLY A 312 28.38 -6.66 -0.30
N ARG A 313 28.16 -7.35 0.82
CA ARG A 313 27.43 -6.79 1.97
C ARG A 313 28.11 -5.54 2.53
N ALA A 314 29.42 -5.43 2.43
CA ALA A 314 30.17 -4.28 2.90
C ALA A 314 29.76 -2.97 2.17
N SER A 315 29.20 -3.05 0.97
CA SER A 315 28.65 -1.89 0.25
C SER A 315 27.27 -1.45 0.76
N HIS A 316 26.75 -2.10 1.81
CA HIS A 316 25.51 -1.73 2.48
C HIS A 316 25.82 -0.84 3.68
N GLY A 317 25.45 0.42 3.63
CA GLY A 317 25.62 1.35 4.77
C GLY A 317 27.06 1.76 5.07
N ALA A 318 28.07 1.17 4.46
CA ALA A 318 29.46 1.58 4.58
C ALA A 318 29.78 2.58 3.46
N GLY A 319 29.80 3.86 3.79
CA GLY A 319 30.17 4.93 2.87
C GLY A 319 31.38 5.66 3.37
N HIS A 320 32.10 6.16 2.40
CA HIS A 320 33.10 7.16 2.66
C HIS A 320 32.39 8.49 2.92
N LYS A 321 32.89 9.28 3.87
CA LYS A 321 32.40 10.65 4.01
C LYS A 321 32.75 11.43 2.74
N LEU A 322 31.86 12.27 2.26
CA LEU A 322 32.16 13.17 1.15
C LEU A 322 33.43 13.98 1.48
N CYS A 323 34.31 14.11 0.52
CA CYS A 323 35.62 14.78 0.67
C CYS A 323 36.62 14.08 1.61
N SER A 324 36.46 12.80 1.93
CA SER A 324 37.49 12.01 2.63
C SER A 324 38.41 11.30 1.62
N ASP A 325 39.63 10.91 2.04
CA ASP A 325 40.56 10.14 1.21
C ASP A 325 39.93 8.86 0.65
N GLY A 326 39.17 8.15 1.46
CA GLY A 326 38.43 6.95 1.04
C GLY A 326 37.42 7.24 -0.08
N PHE A 327 36.73 8.38 -0.02
CA PHE A 327 35.81 8.84 -1.06
C PHE A 327 36.55 9.06 -2.39
N TYR A 328 37.65 9.83 -2.38
CA TYR A 328 38.44 10.08 -3.61
C TYR A 328 39.05 8.81 -4.15
N HIS A 329 39.58 7.96 -3.29
CA HIS A 329 40.15 6.68 -3.70
C HIS A 329 39.11 5.76 -4.35
N ALA A 330 37.91 5.64 -3.74
CA ALA A 330 36.84 4.83 -4.28
C ALA A 330 36.28 5.32 -5.61
N LEU A 331 36.39 6.63 -5.89
CA LEU A 331 35.90 7.25 -7.13
C LEU A 331 37.01 7.51 -8.17
N ALA A 332 38.28 7.30 -7.85
CA ALA A 332 39.41 7.70 -8.71
C ALA A 332 39.31 7.14 -10.16
N GLU A 333 38.98 5.87 -10.30
CA GLU A 333 38.79 5.25 -11.63
C GLU A 333 37.57 5.84 -12.36
N LEU A 334 36.45 6.00 -11.66
CA LEU A 334 35.23 6.57 -12.23
C LEU A 334 35.45 8.03 -12.65
N CYS A 335 36.13 8.82 -11.82
CA CYS A 335 36.50 10.21 -12.13
C CYS A 335 37.40 10.32 -13.34
N ALA A 336 38.46 9.50 -13.41
CA ALA A 336 39.39 9.51 -14.54
C ALA A 336 38.70 9.18 -15.87
N ARG A 337 37.83 8.17 -15.89
CA ARG A 337 37.09 7.76 -17.09
C ARG A 337 36.01 8.74 -17.52
N ALA A 338 35.31 9.35 -16.56
CA ALA A 338 34.23 10.31 -16.81
C ALA A 338 34.77 11.75 -16.98
N GLY A 339 36.08 11.99 -16.82
CA GLY A 339 36.66 13.32 -16.87
C GLY A 339 36.22 14.23 -15.73
N LEU A 340 35.89 13.68 -14.56
CA LEU A 340 35.40 14.41 -13.41
C LEU A 340 36.54 14.95 -12.55
N THR A 341 36.45 16.22 -12.15
CA THR A 341 37.31 16.83 -11.13
C THR A 341 36.49 17.16 -9.91
N LEU A 342 36.46 16.26 -8.92
CA LEU A 342 35.68 16.45 -7.74
C LEU A 342 36.23 17.57 -6.82
N PRO A 343 35.39 18.30 -6.09
CA PRO A 343 35.83 19.24 -5.09
C PRO A 343 36.77 18.59 -4.09
N SER A 344 37.91 19.20 -3.81
CA SER A 344 38.89 18.69 -2.84
C SER A 344 38.82 19.47 -1.55
N CYS A 345 39.02 18.82 -0.43
CA CYS A 345 39.23 19.43 0.87
C CYS A 345 40.69 19.62 1.25
N GLU A 346 41.63 19.53 0.29
CA GLU A 346 43.07 19.82 0.52
C GLU A 346 43.42 21.30 0.31
N GLY A 347 44.21 21.86 1.18
CA GLY A 347 44.77 23.20 1.04
C GLY A 347 44.23 24.27 1.99
N SER A 348 44.96 25.36 2.19
CA SER A 348 44.52 26.49 3.01
C SER A 348 43.36 27.25 2.36
N GLY A 349 42.28 27.43 3.07
CA GLY A 349 41.07 28.12 2.58
C GLY A 349 39.87 27.21 2.34
N HIS A 350 39.91 26.05 2.90
CA HIS A 350 38.84 25.05 2.80
C HIS A 350 37.46 25.54 3.25
N ARG A 351 36.43 25.24 2.46
CA ARG A 351 35.05 25.45 2.86
C ARG A 351 34.75 24.82 4.22
N CYS A 352 35.33 23.66 4.54
CA CYS A 352 35.19 22.95 5.80
C CYS A 352 35.88 23.64 6.99
N GLU A 353 36.92 24.43 6.75
CA GLU A 353 37.71 25.13 7.81
C GLU A 353 37.21 26.54 8.13
N MET A 354 36.29 27.08 7.32
CA MET A 354 35.84 28.48 7.43
C MET A 354 34.76 28.71 8.50
N GLY A 355 34.56 27.78 9.45
CA GLY A 355 33.55 27.88 10.52
C GLY A 355 32.08 27.91 10.02
N ARG A 356 31.84 27.51 8.79
CA ARG A 356 30.51 27.45 8.19
C ARG A 356 29.78 26.19 8.66
N ASP A 357 28.46 26.23 8.64
CA ASP A 357 27.64 25.07 8.93
C ASP A 357 27.97 23.88 8.01
N GLY A 358 28.32 22.76 8.61
CA GLY A 358 28.77 21.56 7.90
C GLY A 358 27.74 21.02 6.87
N ALA A 359 26.46 21.21 7.13
CA ALA A 359 25.39 20.80 6.20
C ALA A 359 25.42 21.66 4.93
N THR A 360 25.64 22.95 5.05
CA THR A 360 25.79 23.89 3.93
C THR A 360 27.03 23.57 3.09
N VAL A 361 28.18 23.33 3.75
CA VAL A 361 29.42 22.98 3.05
C VAL A 361 29.26 21.68 2.27
N MET A 362 28.65 20.67 2.87
CA MET A 362 28.41 19.37 2.25
C MET A 362 27.47 19.50 1.03
N GLU A 363 26.43 20.31 1.15
CA GLU A 363 25.53 20.62 0.04
C GLU A 363 26.24 21.31 -1.13
N GLU A 364 27.11 22.30 -0.84
CA GLU A 364 27.91 22.98 -1.85
C GLU A 364 28.88 22.03 -2.57
N CYS A 365 29.61 21.21 -1.81
CA CYS A 365 30.53 20.23 -2.39
C CYS A 365 29.82 19.21 -3.28
N PHE A 366 28.67 18.74 -2.82
CA PHE A 366 27.83 17.82 -3.61
C PHE A 366 27.31 18.50 -4.89
N TYR A 367 26.83 19.73 -4.79
CA TYR A 367 26.34 20.45 -5.96
C TYR A 367 27.43 20.74 -6.98
N ASP A 368 28.63 21.13 -6.54
CA ASP A 368 29.78 21.31 -7.44
C ASP A 368 30.13 20.00 -8.16
N ALA A 369 30.06 18.86 -7.46
CA ALA A 369 30.26 17.55 -8.08
C ALA A 369 29.17 17.22 -9.12
N LEU A 370 27.91 17.58 -8.84
CA LEU A 370 26.83 17.44 -9.84
C LEU A 370 27.07 18.29 -11.09
N LEU A 371 27.59 19.52 -10.92
CA LEU A 371 27.93 20.40 -12.06
C LEU A 371 29.09 19.83 -12.88
N GLN A 372 30.09 19.20 -12.26
CA GLN A 372 31.17 18.50 -12.99
C GLN A 372 30.60 17.32 -13.79
N LEU A 373 29.68 16.53 -13.19
CA LEU A 373 29.02 15.44 -13.89
C LEU A 373 28.22 15.95 -15.10
N ARG A 374 27.46 17.02 -14.92
CA ARG A 374 26.71 17.69 -16.00
C ARG A 374 27.63 18.11 -17.14
N LYS A 375 28.74 18.74 -16.79
CA LYS A 375 29.74 19.17 -17.79
C LYS A 375 30.29 17.99 -18.56
N ALA A 376 30.66 16.90 -17.88
CA ALA A 376 31.15 15.70 -18.54
C ALA A 376 30.14 15.09 -19.51
N MET A 377 28.85 15.11 -19.17
CA MET A 377 27.76 14.68 -20.07
C MET A 377 27.57 15.62 -21.26
N GLU A 378 27.75 16.92 -21.09
CA GLU A 378 27.68 17.93 -22.15
C GLU A 378 28.87 17.81 -23.09
N ASP A 379 30.05 17.47 -22.58
CA ASP A 379 31.27 17.20 -23.38
C ASP A 379 31.13 15.87 -24.16
N ASP A 380 30.44 14.86 -23.60
CA ASP A 380 30.11 13.61 -24.33
C ASP A 380 28.72 13.69 -24.99
N ARG A 381 28.50 14.75 -25.77
CA ARG A 381 27.27 14.97 -26.52
C ARG A 381 26.85 13.79 -27.40
N PRO A 382 27.75 13.03 -28.07
CA PRO A 382 27.33 11.86 -28.85
C PRO A 382 26.60 10.80 -28.04
N THR A 383 27.00 10.52 -26.77
CA THR A 383 26.26 9.61 -25.89
C THR A 383 24.86 10.12 -25.57
N ALA A 384 24.75 11.38 -25.21
CA ALA A 384 23.43 11.98 -24.94
C ALA A 384 22.51 11.91 -26.19
N GLN A 385 23.03 12.21 -27.38
CA GLN A 385 22.26 12.13 -28.64
C GLN A 385 21.80 10.70 -28.97
N ALA A 386 22.69 9.71 -28.83
CA ALA A 386 22.36 8.32 -29.10
C ALA A 386 21.25 7.79 -28.15
N LEU A 387 21.36 8.10 -26.86
CA LEU A 387 20.35 7.69 -25.86
C LEU A 387 19.06 8.52 -25.96
N GLY A 388 19.15 9.79 -26.29
CA GLY A 388 17.98 10.64 -26.59
C GLY A 388 17.17 10.14 -27.79
N ALA A 389 17.85 9.68 -28.84
CA ALA A 389 17.21 9.04 -29.99
C ALA A 389 16.42 7.77 -29.57
N ARG A 390 16.97 6.97 -28.61
CA ARG A 390 16.26 5.81 -28.06
C ARG A 390 15.04 6.19 -27.24
N LEU A 391 15.07 7.30 -26.48
CA LEU A 391 13.89 7.86 -25.82
C LEU A 391 12.80 8.28 -26.82
N GLY A 392 13.22 8.94 -27.90
CA GLY A 392 12.32 9.27 -29.01
C GLY A 392 11.69 8.03 -29.64
N ALA A 393 12.51 7.00 -29.90
CA ALA A 393 12.03 5.72 -30.44
C ALA A 393 11.05 4.99 -29.49
N ALA A 394 11.26 5.05 -28.16
CA ALA A 394 10.33 4.50 -27.17
C ALA A 394 8.95 5.19 -27.26
N ARG A 395 8.93 6.53 -27.34
CA ARG A 395 7.69 7.31 -27.56
C ARG A 395 6.99 6.92 -28.86
N GLU A 396 7.74 6.74 -29.95
CA GLU A 396 7.17 6.33 -31.23
C GLU A 396 6.62 4.90 -31.19
N ARG A 397 7.33 3.96 -30.56
CA ARG A 397 6.85 2.60 -30.36
C ARG A 397 5.54 2.62 -29.58
N LEU A 398 5.46 3.37 -28.47
CA LEU A 398 4.24 3.54 -27.69
C LEU A 398 3.08 4.08 -28.55
N ASN A 399 3.34 5.13 -29.34
CA ASN A 399 2.32 5.73 -30.22
C ASN A 399 1.81 4.75 -31.28
N ARG A 400 2.70 3.90 -31.82
CA ARG A 400 2.32 2.84 -32.78
C ARG A 400 1.47 1.75 -32.14
N ARG A 401 1.63 1.45 -30.85
CA ARG A 401 0.81 0.46 -30.13
C ARG A 401 -0.67 0.80 -30.14
N ARG A 402 -1.02 2.11 -30.09
CA ARG A 402 -2.42 2.60 -30.08
C ARG A 402 -3.29 1.84 -29.06
N ARG A 403 -2.73 1.53 -27.89
CA ARG A 403 -3.45 0.78 -26.85
C ARG A 403 -4.74 1.49 -26.48
N LYS A 404 -5.84 0.73 -26.41
CA LYS A 404 -7.17 1.20 -26.01
C LYS A 404 -7.74 0.26 -24.98
N PRO A 405 -8.59 0.74 -24.08
CA PRO A 405 -9.36 -0.13 -23.20
C PRO A 405 -10.08 -1.22 -24.01
N ARG A 406 -10.10 -2.44 -23.48
CA ARG A 406 -10.85 -3.53 -24.11
C ARG A 406 -12.37 -3.23 -24.16
N PRO A 407 -13.14 -3.82 -25.06
CA PRO A 407 -14.60 -3.76 -24.99
C PRO A 407 -15.09 -4.23 -23.62
N GLY A 408 -15.99 -3.48 -22.99
CA GLY A 408 -16.47 -3.76 -21.64
C GLY A 408 -15.40 -3.60 -20.54
N ALA A 409 -14.39 -2.75 -20.75
CA ALA A 409 -13.43 -2.41 -19.72
C ALA A 409 -14.10 -1.74 -18.51
N PRO A 410 -13.63 -2.01 -17.30
CA PRO A 410 -14.21 -1.45 -16.07
C PRO A 410 -14.25 0.08 -16.06
N ARG A 411 -15.32 0.64 -15.49
CA ARG A 411 -15.58 2.09 -15.37
C ARG A 411 -15.63 2.52 -13.92
N ILE A 412 -14.47 2.63 -13.26
CA ILE A 412 -14.37 2.96 -11.83
C ILE A 412 -15.15 4.23 -11.45
N GLU A 413 -15.18 5.25 -12.31
CA GLU A 413 -15.91 6.50 -12.04
C GLU A 413 -17.43 6.31 -11.93
N ALA A 414 -17.98 5.23 -12.47
CA ALA A 414 -19.38 4.90 -12.29
C ALA A 414 -19.70 4.53 -10.82
N VAL A 415 -18.75 3.93 -10.08
CA VAL A 415 -18.92 3.68 -8.64
C VAL A 415 -19.06 5.00 -7.89
N PHE A 416 -18.18 5.94 -8.15
CA PHE A 416 -18.18 7.24 -7.46
C PHE A 416 -19.37 8.11 -7.89
N GLY A 417 -19.76 8.04 -9.18
CA GLY A 417 -20.98 8.69 -9.68
C GLY A 417 -22.25 8.17 -8.98
N LEU A 418 -22.33 6.85 -8.83
CA LEU A 418 -23.45 6.19 -8.17
C LEU A 418 -23.67 6.70 -6.74
N VAL A 419 -22.62 6.71 -5.92
CA VAL A 419 -22.73 7.15 -4.52
C VAL A 419 -22.90 8.67 -4.37
N THR A 420 -22.52 9.45 -5.34
CA THR A 420 -22.67 10.91 -5.33
C THR A 420 -24.11 11.33 -5.69
N THR A 421 -24.74 10.61 -6.62
CA THR A 421 -26.10 10.91 -7.09
C THR A 421 -27.20 10.20 -6.31
N ALA A 422 -26.86 9.20 -5.48
CA ALA A 422 -27.83 8.43 -4.70
C ALA A 422 -28.54 9.30 -3.64
N ASN A 423 -29.86 9.38 -3.75
CA ASN A 423 -30.73 9.94 -2.74
C ASN A 423 -31.26 8.81 -1.84
N GLY A 424 -30.49 8.46 -0.79
CA GLY A 424 -30.83 7.38 0.13
C GLY A 424 -30.41 5.99 -0.38
N THR A 425 -30.96 4.95 0.25
CA THR A 425 -30.67 3.55 -0.06
C THR A 425 -31.41 3.12 -1.33
N PRO A 426 -30.72 2.54 -2.36
CA PRO A 426 -31.35 1.96 -3.54
C PRO A 426 -32.46 0.95 -3.19
N ALA A 427 -33.52 0.90 -4.00
CA ALA A 427 -34.69 0.08 -3.71
C ALA A 427 -34.33 -1.41 -3.50
N GLU A 428 -33.44 -1.93 -4.31
CA GLU A 428 -32.95 -3.32 -4.23
C GLU A 428 -32.09 -3.63 -3.01
N LEU A 429 -31.55 -2.61 -2.33
CA LEU A 429 -30.77 -2.77 -1.08
C LEU A 429 -31.58 -2.47 0.17
N ARG A 430 -32.82 -1.99 0.05
CA ARG A 430 -33.67 -1.73 1.21
C ARG A 430 -34.06 -3.01 1.92
N LEU A 431 -34.04 -2.96 3.23
CA LEU A 431 -34.44 -4.06 4.11
C LEU A 431 -35.69 -3.68 4.90
N ALA A 432 -36.65 -4.56 4.89
CA ALA A 432 -37.85 -4.40 5.75
C ALA A 432 -37.54 -4.84 7.19
N PRO A 433 -38.15 -4.21 8.21
CA PRO A 433 -38.08 -4.71 9.57
C PRO A 433 -38.53 -6.18 9.64
N GLY A 434 -37.86 -6.99 10.45
CA GLY A 434 -38.07 -8.43 10.58
C GLY A 434 -37.33 -9.27 9.55
N THR A 435 -36.65 -8.68 8.53
CA THR A 435 -35.75 -9.42 7.63
C THR A 435 -34.60 -10.04 8.43
N VAL A 436 -34.33 -11.31 8.21
CA VAL A 436 -33.16 -12.00 8.82
C VAL A 436 -32.04 -12.07 7.81
N THR A 437 -30.90 -11.46 8.13
CA THR A 437 -29.72 -11.41 7.26
C THR A 437 -28.45 -11.21 8.07
N THR A 438 -27.29 -11.11 7.40
CA THR A 438 -26.00 -10.86 8.07
C THR A 438 -25.38 -9.55 7.55
N LEU A 439 -24.61 -8.86 8.40
CA LEU A 439 -23.88 -7.66 7.97
C LEU A 439 -22.96 -7.93 6.76
N ARG A 440 -22.26 -9.07 6.75
CA ARG A 440 -21.38 -9.46 5.65
C ARG A 440 -22.12 -9.72 4.34
N ALA A 441 -23.32 -10.31 4.39
CA ALA A 441 -24.13 -10.56 3.19
C ALA A 441 -24.62 -9.24 2.58
N GLU A 442 -25.08 -8.32 3.42
CA GLU A 442 -25.55 -7.00 2.96
C GLU A 442 -24.39 -6.15 2.42
N LEU A 443 -23.19 -6.24 3.01
CA LEU A 443 -22.00 -5.62 2.43
C LEU A 443 -21.68 -6.23 1.05
N GLY A 444 -21.74 -7.55 0.90
CA GLY A 444 -21.57 -8.22 -0.38
C GLY A 444 -22.58 -7.72 -1.43
N ARG A 445 -23.87 -7.57 -1.05
CA ARG A 445 -24.92 -7.01 -1.95
C ARG A 445 -24.64 -5.55 -2.33
N ALA A 446 -24.26 -4.71 -1.37
CA ALA A 446 -23.95 -3.30 -1.62
C ALA A 446 -22.76 -3.14 -2.58
N LEU A 447 -21.69 -3.92 -2.37
CA LEU A 447 -20.52 -3.93 -3.27
C LEU A 447 -20.85 -4.54 -4.63
N GLN A 448 -21.72 -5.56 -4.73
CA GLN A 448 -22.22 -6.09 -6.00
C GLN A 448 -22.97 -5.02 -6.80
N HIS A 449 -23.82 -4.23 -6.13
CA HIS A 449 -24.53 -3.12 -6.77
C HIS A 449 -23.53 -2.13 -7.40
N CYS A 450 -22.46 -1.76 -6.68
CA CYS A 450 -21.37 -0.94 -7.23
C CYS A 450 -20.65 -1.62 -8.40
N ASN A 451 -20.39 -2.93 -8.29
CA ASN A 451 -19.66 -3.68 -9.30
C ASN A 451 -20.42 -3.80 -10.62
N LYS A 452 -21.72 -4.08 -10.55
CA LYS A 452 -22.61 -4.09 -11.73
C LYS A 452 -22.68 -2.73 -12.41
N ALA A 453 -22.84 -1.65 -11.64
CA ALA A 453 -22.91 -0.29 -12.18
C ALA A 453 -21.64 0.16 -12.90
N SER A 454 -20.50 -0.46 -12.58
CA SER A 454 -19.16 -0.11 -13.06
C SER A 454 -18.57 -1.10 -14.06
N ASP A 455 -19.36 -2.01 -14.62
CA ASP A 455 -18.90 -3.06 -15.54
C ASP A 455 -17.75 -3.90 -14.97
N GLY A 456 -17.79 -4.17 -13.66
CA GLY A 456 -16.82 -5.04 -13.01
C GLY A 456 -15.55 -4.33 -12.52
N ALA A 457 -15.63 -3.07 -12.08
CA ALA A 457 -14.48 -2.36 -11.53
C ALA A 457 -13.99 -2.89 -10.18
N LEU A 458 -14.77 -3.71 -9.48
CA LEU A 458 -14.36 -4.35 -8.23
C LEU A 458 -13.85 -5.76 -8.53
N LEU A 459 -12.59 -6.02 -8.20
CA LEU A 459 -11.99 -7.35 -8.20
C LEU A 459 -11.75 -7.79 -6.77
N VAL A 460 -12.18 -9.02 -6.43
CA VAL A 460 -12.23 -9.50 -5.04
C VAL A 460 -11.37 -10.74 -4.83
N GLY A 461 -10.57 -10.74 -3.75
CA GLY A 461 -9.85 -11.89 -3.24
C GLY A 461 -10.17 -12.11 -1.76
N ALA A 462 -10.13 -13.36 -1.29
CA ALA A 462 -10.51 -13.67 0.08
C ALA A 462 -9.78 -14.87 0.70
N ALA A 463 -8.57 -15.14 0.31
CA ALA A 463 -7.73 -16.17 0.93
C ALA A 463 -8.50 -17.46 1.26
N ASP A 464 -9.15 -18.07 0.25
CA ASP A 464 -10.05 -19.24 0.34
C ASP A 464 -11.34 -19.04 1.17
N LEU A 465 -11.70 -17.80 1.47
CA LEU A 465 -12.84 -17.45 2.32
C LEU A 465 -13.97 -16.70 1.58
N LEU A 466 -14.04 -16.76 0.24
CA LEU A 466 -15.03 -16.02 -0.56
C LEU A 466 -16.46 -16.22 -0.05
N GLY A 467 -16.86 -17.49 0.15
CA GLY A 467 -18.18 -17.86 0.67
C GLY A 467 -18.33 -17.52 2.16
N SER A 468 -17.33 -17.84 2.98
CA SER A 468 -17.35 -17.59 4.42
C SER A 468 -17.47 -16.11 4.78
N THR A 469 -16.93 -15.23 3.96
CA THR A 469 -17.01 -13.79 4.17
C THR A 469 -18.10 -13.11 3.32
N SER A 470 -18.87 -13.90 2.54
CA SER A 470 -19.95 -13.45 1.65
C SER A 470 -19.53 -12.48 0.54
N VAL A 471 -18.23 -12.35 0.26
CA VAL A 471 -17.72 -11.46 -0.78
C VAL A 471 -17.77 -12.07 -2.18
N ASN A 472 -18.04 -13.38 -2.32
CA ASN A 472 -18.37 -14.02 -3.58
C ASN A 472 -19.55 -13.35 -4.30
N THR A 473 -20.50 -12.80 -3.55
CA THR A 473 -21.65 -12.07 -4.07
C THR A 473 -21.22 -10.86 -4.93
N ILE A 474 -20.10 -10.21 -4.62
CA ILE A 474 -19.59 -9.03 -5.35
C ILE A 474 -19.36 -9.35 -6.84
N ALA A 475 -18.90 -10.57 -7.14
CA ALA A 475 -18.62 -11.04 -8.49
C ALA A 475 -19.85 -11.66 -9.20
N ALA A 476 -20.99 -11.80 -8.52
CA ALA A 476 -22.16 -12.44 -9.09
C ALA A 476 -22.75 -11.61 -10.25
N GLY A 477 -22.95 -12.29 -11.39
CA GLY A 477 -23.36 -11.68 -12.64
C GLY A 477 -22.22 -11.45 -13.64
N PHE A 478 -20.98 -11.79 -13.27
CA PHE A 478 -19.80 -11.86 -14.13
C PHE A 478 -19.41 -13.32 -14.37
N GLY A 479 -18.23 -13.56 -15.00
CA GLY A 479 -17.73 -14.91 -15.26
C GLY A 479 -17.59 -15.72 -13.97
N GLU A 480 -18.01 -16.99 -14.00
CA GLU A 480 -17.84 -17.91 -12.87
C GLU A 480 -16.37 -18.30 -12.68
N GLY A 481 -15.98 -18.62 -11.44
CA GLY A 481 -14.63 -19.04 -11.09
C GLY A 481 -13.64 -17.88 -10.94
N TYR A 482 -12.36 -18.18 -11.03
CA TYR A 482 -11.31 -17.19 -10.81
C TYR A 482 -10.87 -16.51 -12.10
N TRP A 483 -10.51 -15.25 -11.98
CA TRP A 483 -9.96 -14.46 -13.06
C TRP A 483 -8.64 -15.06 -13.56
N ASN A 484 -8.51 -15.18 -14.88
CA ASN A 484 -7.30 -15.58 -15.57
C ASN A 484 -7.21 -14.83 -16.88
N ALA A 485 -6.02 -14.30 -17.19
CA ALA A 485 -5.81 -13.40 -18.33
C ALA A 485 -6.20 -14.00 -19.68
N SER A 486 -6.09 -15.33 -19.86
CA SER A 486 -6.40 -16.03 -21.12
C SER A 486 -7.66 -16.88 -21.03
N ALA A 487 -7.84 -17.61 -19.93
CA ALA A 487 -8.92 -18.59 -19.82
C ALA A 487 -10.23 -18.00 -19.29
N ASN A 488 -10.18 -16.98 -18.42
CA ASN A 488 -11.37 -16.44 -17.77
C ASN A 488 -11.25 -14.94 -17.43
N PRO A 489 -11.08 -14.03 -18.40
CA PRO A 489 -10.93 -12.62 -18.14
C PRO A 489 -12.22 -11.93 -17.69
N ALA A 490 -13.38 -12.62 -17.80
CA ALA A 490 -14.68 -12.09 -17.40
C ALA A 490 -14.96 -12.25 -15.89
N ALA A 491 -14.27 -13.15 -15.18
CA ALA A 491 -14.46 -13.32 -13.75
C ALA A 491 -14.00 -12.08 -12.96
N ARG A 492 -14.60 -11.89 -11.78
CA ARG A 492 -14.24 -10.78 -10.87
C ARG A 492 -13.70 -11.28 -9.54
N THR A 493 -13.48 -12.58 -9.40
CA THR A 493 -12.82 -13.20 -8.25
C THR A 493 -11.37 -13.54 -8.56
N LEU A 494 -10.48 -13.35 -7.59
CA LEU A 494 -9.05 -13.62 -7.70
C LEU A 494 -8.67 -14.79 -6.81
N SER A 495 -7.88 -15.74 -7.33
CA SER A 495 -7.37 -16.87 -6.54
C SER A 495 -6.32 -16.45 -5.51
N ILE A 496 -5.57 -15.39 -5.78
CA ILE A 496 -4.52 -14.80 -4.92
C ILE A 496 -3.39 -15.77 -4.51
N GLY A 497 -3.35 -16.97 -5.08
CA GLY A 497 -2.42 -18.02 -4.67
C GLY A 497 -2.98 -18.94 -3.57
N GLY A 498 -4.26 -18.82 -3.19
CA GLY A 498 -4.92 -19.61 -2.17
C GLY A 498 -5.08 -18.88 -0.83
N ILE A 499 -4.59 -19.45 0.27
CA ILE A 499 -4.66 -18.87 1.63
C ILE A 499 -3.44 -17.94 1.83
N CYS A 500 -3.55 -16.73 1.32
CA CYS A 500 -2.43 -15.78 1.13
C CYS A 500 -2.83 -14.35 1.49
N GLU A 501 -3.27 -14.10 2.71
CA GLU A 501 -3.71 -12.76 3.16
C GLU A 501 -2.64 -11.69 3.00
N ASP A 502 -1.38 -12.05 3.19
CA ASP A 502 -0.27 -11.10 3.17
C ASP A 502 -0.01 -10.58 1.75
N ALA A 503 0.10 -11.44 0.75
CA ALA A 503 0.22 -11.03 -0.65
C ALA A 503 -1.08 -10.42 -1.17
N MET A 504 -2.24 -10.89 -0.72
CA MET A 504 -3.56 -10.41 -1.15
C MET A 504 -3.68 -8.91 -1.00
N ALA A 505 -3.38 -8.37 0.18
CA ALA A 505 -3.47 -6.94 0.44
C ALA A 505 -2.52 -6.14 -0.47
N GLY A 506 -1.31 -6.65 -0.72
CA GLY A 506 -0.35 -6.06 -1.66
C GLY A 506 -0.88 -6.05 -3.10
N ILE A 507 -1.35 -7.19 -3.60
CA ILE A 507 -1.90 -7.32 -4.97
C ILE A 507 -3.10 -6.37 -5.17
N LEU A 508 -4.01 -6.31 -4.21
CA LEU A 508 -5.21 -5.48 -4.31
C LEU A 508 -4.89 -3.98 -4.20
N SER A 509 -3.87 -3.60 -3.42
CA SER A 509 -3.39 -2.21 -3.38
C SER A 509 -2.78 -1.80 -4.73
N GLY A 510 -1.99 -2.68 -5.34
CA GLY A 510 -1.41 -2.46 -6.67
C GLY A 510 -2.46 -2.39 -7.77
N LEU A 511 -3.46 -3.26 -7.73
CA LEU A 511 -4.63 -3.24 -8.61
C LEU A 511 -5.34 -1.88 -8.55
N ALA A 512 -5.62 -1.39 -7.34
CA ALA A 512 -6.19 -0.07 -7.13
C ALA A 512 -5.27 1.04 -7.66
N SER A 513 -3.95 0.94 -7.40
CA SER A 513 -2.96 1.95 -7.84
C SER A 513 -2.83 2.07 -9.36
N PHE A 514 -3.26 1.07 -10.13
CA PHE A 514 -3.36 1.18 -11.57
C PHE A 514 -4.38 2.26 -11.99
N GLY A 515 -5.42 2.49 -11.20
CA GLY A 515 -6.33 3.63 -11.35
C GLY A 515 -7.66 3.31 -12.04
N ARG A 516 -7.95 2.05 -12.34
CA ARG A 516 -9.17 1.62 -13.05
C ARG A 516 -10.03 0.65 -12.28
N HIS A 517 -9.58 0.25 -11.07
CA HIS A 517 -10.22 -0.76 -10.26
C HIS A 517 -10.24 -0.37 -8.77
N ILE A 518 -11.15 -0.99 -8.05
CA ILE A 518 -11.14 -1.08 -6.60
C ILE A 518 -10.76 -2.51 -6.24
N GLY A 519 -9.62 -2.70 -5.58
CA GLY A 519 -9.24 -3.99 -5.03
C GLY A 519 -10.02 -4.25 -3.74
N VAL A 520 -10.73 -5.37 -3.65
CA VAL A 520 -11.47 -5.76 -2.46
C VAL A 520 -10.86 -7.02 -1.87
N GLY A 521 -10.23 -6.89 -0.71
CA GLY A 521 -9.70 -8.01 0.08
C GLY A 521 -10.62 -8.38 1.21
N SER A 522 -10.81 -9.66 1.48
CA SER A 522 -11.58 -10.11 2.61
C SER A 522 -10.94 -11.31 3.29
N SER A 523 -10.93 -11.30 4.60
CA SER A 523 -10.62 -12.42 5.47
C SER A 523 -11.24 -12.13 6.86
N TYR A 524 -10.98 -13.01 7.82
CA TYR A 524 -11.35 -12.70 9.20
C TYR A 524 -10.56 -11.51 9.71
N GLY A 525 -11.16 -10.65 10.51
CA GLY A 525 -10.53 -9.47 11.07
C GLY A 525 -9.18 -9.78 11.73
N ALA A 526 -9.11 -10.92 12.44
CA ALA A 526 -7.91 -11.44 13.07
C ALA A 526 -6.70 -11.61 12.12
N PHE A 527 -6.94 -11.86 10.85
CA PHE A 527 -5.89 -12.10 9.86
C PHE A 527 -5.68 -10.89 8.95
N ILE A 528 -6.75 -10.36 8.36
CA ILE A 528 -6.60 -9.30 7.35
C ILE A 528 -6.16 -7.97 7.96
N ALA A 529 -6.57 -7.64 9.19
CA ALA A 529 -6.16 -6.39 9.81
C ALA A 529 -4.63 -6.33 10.05
N PRO A 530 -3.98 -7.31 10.72
CA PRO A 530 -2.53 -7.28 10.89
C PRO A 530 -1.75 -7.56 9.60
N LEU A 531 -2.12 -8.58 8.81
CA LEU A 531 -1.38 -8.97 7.60
C LEU A 531 -1.55 -7.96 6.47
N GLY A 532 -2.72 -7.33 6.35
CA GLY A 532 -3.00 -6.29 5.36
C GLY A 532 -2.47 -4.90 5.73
N HIS A 533 -2.15 -4.65 6.99
CA HIS A 533 -1.83 -3.33 7.51
C HIS A 533 -0.64 -2.67 6.78
N ILE A 534 0.44 -3.40 6.54
CA ILE A 534 1.63 -2.84 5.88
C ILE A 534 1.31 -2.40 4.45
N ALA A 535 0.58 -3.21 3.69
CA ALA A 535 0.15 -2.86 2.33
C ALA A 535 -0.80 -1.65 2.33
N ALA A 536 -1.77 -1.63 3.24
CA ALA A 536 -2.69 -0.51 3.42
C ALA A 536 -1.95 0.79 3.75
N ARG A 537 -0.95 0.73 4.64
CA ARG A 537 -0.12 1.88 5.00
C ARG A 537 0.68 2.40 3.80
N LEU A 538 1.32 1.52 3.03
CA LEU A 538 2.05 1.96 1.83
C LEU A 538 1.10 2.54 0.78
N HIS A 539 -0.09 1.98 0.63
CA HIS A 539 -1.13 2.52 -0.25
C HIS A 539 -1.58 3.92 0.21
N ALA A 540 -1.77 4.14 1.51
CA ALA A 540 -2.12 5.45 2.07
C ALA A 540 -0.99 6.49 1.85
N ILE A 541 0.28 6.09 2.03
CA ILE A 541 1.45 6.94 1.69
C ILE A 541 1.42 7.30 0.20
N GLY A 542 1.12 6.33 -0.68
CA GLY A 542 0.97 6.57 -2.12
C GLY A 542 -0.14 7.55 -2.45
N ALA A 543 -1.28 7.46 -1.78
CA ALA A 543 -2.39 8.40 -1.92
C ALA A 543 -1.97 9.83 -1.55
N GLN A 544 -1.32 10.00 -0.39
CA GLN A 544 -0.81 11.29 0.06
C GLN A 544 0.22 11.86 -0.92
N ALA A 545 1.16 11.06 -1.37
CA ALA A 545 2.21 11.47 -2.31
C ALA A 545 1.66 11.87 -3.68
N LYS A 546 0.57 11.24 -4.13
CA LYS A 546 -0.07 11.54 -5.42
C LYS A 546 -1.08 12.70 -5.34
N ALA A 547 -1.65 13.00 -4.18
CA ALA A 547 -2.73 13.98 -3.99
C ALA A 547 -2.52 15.32 -4.76
N PRO A 548 -1.31 15.92 -4.84
CA PRO A 548 -1.09 17.15 -5.59
C PRO A 548 -1.27 17.02 -7.10
N ARG A 549 -1.30 15.78 -7.64
CA ARG A 549 -1.40 15.47 -9.08
C ARG A 549 -2.71 14.76 -9.47
N GLY A 550 -3.59 14.52 -8.51
CA GLY A 550 -4.90 13.92 -8.77
C GLY A 550 -5.28 12.82 -7.79
N PRO A 551 -6.48 12.25 -7.94
CA PRO A 551 -7.00 11.23 -7.02
C PRO A 551 -6.15 9.95 -7.05
N TYR A 552 -6.10 9.29 -5.92
CA TYR A 552 -5.51 7.97 -5.76
C TYR A 552 -6.62 6.97 -5.46
N PRO A 553 -6.68 5.82 -6.14
CA PRO A 553 -7.80 4.91 -6.03
C PRO A 553 -7.92 4.26 -4.66
N THR A 554 -9.17 4.03 -4.27
CA THR A 554 -9.54 3.35 -3.03
C THR A 554 -9.31 1.86 -3.14
N MET A 555 -8.79 1.23 -2.07
CA MET A 555 -8.90 -0.20 -1.82
C MET A 555 -9.83 -0.47 -0.65
N ILE A 556 -10.41 -1.68 -0.58
CA ILE A 556 -11.31 -2.08 0.50
C ILE A 556 -10.74 -3.34 1.17
N LEU A 557 -10.57 -3.31 2.49
CA LEU A 557 -10.23 -4.47 3.30
C LEU A 557 -11.43 -4.84 4.20
N VAL A 558 -12.14 -5.89 3.82
CA VAL A 558 -13.31 -6.38 4.57
C VAL A 558 -12.82 -7.21 5.75
N CYS A 559 -12.92 -6.67 6.95
CA CYS A 559 -12.67 -7.38 8.21
C CYS A 559 -13.95 -8.14 8.59
N ALA A 560 -14.08 -9.33 8.03
CA ALA A 560 -15.22 -10.20 8.32
C ALA A 560 -15.04 -10.93 9.65
N HIS A 561 -16.12 -11.46 10.21
CA HIS A 561 -16.14 -12.09 11.54
C HIS A 561 -15.57 -11.17 12.63
N ALA A 562 -15.84 -9.87 12.51
CA ALA A 562 -15.38 -8.88 13.48
C ALA A 562 -16.08 -9.03 14.82
N GLY A 563 -15.40 -8.62 15.90
CA GLY A 563 -15.92 -8.65 17.24
C GLY A 563 -16.03 -10.06 17.86
N LEU A 564 -16.99 -10.27 18.75
CA LEU A 564 -17.09 -11.49 19.55
C LEU A 564 -18.02 -12.56 18.97
N LYS A 565 -19.00 -12.14 18.21
CA LYS A 565 -20.03 -13.02 17.64
C LYS A 565 -19.54 -13.64 16.34
N THR A 566 -18.49 -14.46 16.43
CA THR A 566 -17.77 -15.03 15.26
C THR A 566 -18.10 -16.48 14.98
N GLY A 567 -18.93 -17.13 15.79
CA GLY A 567 -19.17 -18.57 15.79
C GLY A 567 -18.25 -19.31 16.76
N GLU A 568 -18.16 -20.63 16.65
CA GLU A 568 -17.49 -21.50 17.62
C GLU A 568 -15.98 -21.59 17.45
N ASP A 569 -15.37 -20.82 16.58
CA ASP A 569 -13.93 -20.89 16.28
C ASP A 569 -13.02 -20.50 17.47
N GLY A 570 -13.56 -19.71 18.41
CA GLY A 570 -12.90 -19.33 19.64
C GLY A 570 -11.80 -18.25 19.46
N PRO A 571 -10.89 -18.13 20.45
CA PRO A 571 -10.02 -16.95 20.60
C PRO A 571 -8.98 -16.81 19.48
N THR A 572 -8.71 -17.84 18.69
CA THR A 572 -7.78 -17.76 17.56
C THR A 572 -8.35 -17.03 16.34
N HIS A 573 -9.67 -16.84 16.29
CA HIS A 573 -10.38 -16.21 15.17
C HIS A 573 -11.18 -14.98 15.61
N ALA A 574 -11.69 -14.97 16.84
CA ALA A 574 -12.33 -13.80 17.41
C ALA A 574 -11.27 -12.77 17.80
N ASP A 575 -11.24 -11.62 17.12
CA ASP A 575 -10.24 -10.59 17.38
C ASP A 575 -10.86 -9.23 17.69
N PRO A 576 -11.10 -8.94 18.98
CA PRO A 576 -11.48 -7.59 19.40
C PRO A 576 -10.42 -6.53 19.10
N GLN A 577 -9.18 -6.91 18.83
CA GLN A 577 -8.04 -6.00 18.60
C GLN A 577 -7.99 -5.45 17.17
N ALA A 578 -8.61 -6.14 16.21
CA ALA A 578 -8.50 -5.83 14.79
C ALA A 578 -8.86 -4.37 14.45
N LEU A 579 -9.89 -3.82 15.07
CA LEU A 579 -10.29 -2.43 14.85
C LEU A 579 -9.20 -1.45 15.30
N GLN A 580 -8.57 -1.69 16.45
CA GLN A 580 -7.52 -0.82 16.99
C GLN A 580 -6.29 -0.72 16.08
N LEU A 581 -6.04 -1.71 15.21
CA LEU A 581 -4.95 -1.68 14.24
C LEU A 581 -5.21 -0.68 13.10
N LEU A 582 -6.46 -0.36 12.81
CA LEU A 582 -6.86 0.45 11.65
C LEU A 582 -7.52 1.78 12.04
N GLN A 583 -8.40 1.78 13.05
CA GLN A 583 -9.12 2.97 13.48
C GLN A 583 -8.16 4.04 13.99
N GLU A 584 -8.25 5.25 13.46
CA GLU A 584 -7.46 6.44 13.85
C GLU A 584 -5.93 6.26 13.75
N ASN A 585 -5.43 5.23 13.02
CA ASN A 585 -4.00 4.96 12.82
C ASN A 585 -3.44 5.50 11.50
N PHE A 586 -4.22 6.25 10.74
CA PHE A 586 -3.82 6.84 9.47
C PHE A 586 -4.03 8.36 9.48
N PRO A 587 -3.34 9.12 8.63
CA PRO A 587 -3.62 10.54 8.48
C PRO A 587 -5.09 10.78 8.11
N ARG A 588 -5.65 11.87 8.64
CA ARG A 588 -7.07 12.23 8.45
C ARG A 588 -7.48 12.15 6.98
N GLY A 589 -8.55 11.40 6.69
CA GLY A 589 -9.15 11.24 5.36
C GLY A 589 -8.47 10.21 4.45
N THR A 590 -7.37 9.59 4.87
CA THR A 590 -6.69 8.53 4.08
C THR A 590 -7.27 7.14 4.30
N ALA A 591 -7.78 6.86 5.47
CA ALA A 591 -8.45 5.60 5.79
C ALA A 591 -9.78 5.88 6.48
N ILE A 592 -10.76 5.01 6.28
CA ILE A 592 -12.08 5.06 6.92
C ILE A 592 -12.45 3.65 7.37
N THR A 593 -12.59 3.44 8.67
CA THR A 593 -13.14 2.22 9.25
C THR A 593 -14.65 2.36 9.40
N LEU A 594 -15.39 1.28 9.15
CA LEU A 594 -16.83 1.23 9.29
C LEU A 594 -17.22 0.12 10.26
N THR A 595 -18.00 0.45 11.27
CA THR A 595 -18.50 -0.49 12.29
C THR A 595 -20.05 -0.44 12.36
N PRO A 596 -20.75 -0.85 11.27
CA PRO A 596 -22.22 -0.90 11.30
C PRO A 596 -22.70 -1.90 12.35
N TRP A 597 -23.83 -1.62 13.04
CA TRP A 597 -24.45 -2.61 13.92
C TRP A 597 -25.67 -3.28 13.29
N ASP A 598 -26.37 -2.59 12.41
CA ASP A 598 -27.61 -3.01 11.77
C ASP A 598 -27.40 -3.13 10.25
N PRO A 599 -27.85 -4.20 9.60
CA PRO A 599 -27.76 -4.37 8.16
C PRO A 599 -28.25 -3.18 7.33
N GLN A 600 -29.20 -2.39 7.82
CA GLN A 600 -29.71 -1.18 7.14
C GLN A 600 -28.65 -0.07 7.03
N GLU A 601 -27.62 -0.05 7.88
CA GLU A 601 -26.55 0.95 7.87
C GLU A 601 -25.48 0.70 6.81
N ILE A 602 -25.43 -0.50 6.23
CA ILE A 602 -24.36 -0.92 5.31
C ILE A 602 -24.25 0.03 4.12
N TRP A 603 -25.35 0.26 3.38
CA TRP A 603 -25.30 1.13 2.21
C TRP A 603 -25.02 2.59 2.57
N PRO A 604 -25.71 3.23 3.51
CA PRO A 604 -25.43 4.60 3.89
C PRO A 604 -23.96 4.84 4.26
N LEU A 605 -23.37 3.96 5.07
CA LEU A 605 -21.99 4.05 5.50
C LEU A 605 -21.00 3.84 4.34
N LEU A 606 -21.20 2.78 3.54
CA LEU A 606 -20.36 2.51 2.38
C LEU A 606 -20.38 3.67 1.38
N ALA A 607 -21.57 4.21 1.09
CA ALA A 607 -21.72 5.34 0.20
C ALA A 607 -21.06 6.62 0.75
N ALA A 608 -21.18 6.87 2.06
CA ALA A 608 -20.53 7.99 2.72
C ALA A 608 -19.00 7.88 2.64
N ALA A 609 -18.44 6.69 2.87
CA ALA A 609 -17.01 6.44 2.77
C ALA A 609 -16.50 6.57 1.32
N LEU A 610 -17.18 5.96 0.35
CA LEU A 610 -16.79 6.03 -1.07
C LEU A 610 -16.84 7.46 -1.62
N ARG A 611 -17.78 8.29 -1.19
CA ARG A 611 -17.84 9.72 -1.55
C ARG A 611 -16.57 10.48 -1.17
N ARG A 612 -15.89 10.07 -0.09
CA ARG A 612 -14.64 10.70 0.38
C ARG A 612 -13.41 10.26 -0.42
N ARG A 613 -13.53 9.18 -1.19
CA ARG A 613 -12.42 8.58 -1.96
C ARG A 613 -11.14 8.40 -1.13
N PRO A 614 -11.20 7.77 0.06
CA PRO A 614 -9.99 7.51 0.84
C PRO A 614 -9.10 6.48 0.12
N ALA A 615 -7.86 6.35 0.54
CA ALA A 615 -7.00 5.26 0.06
C ALA A 615 -7.53 3.90 0.53
N LEU A 616 -8.06 3.84 1.75
CA LEU A 616 -8.54 2.61 2.39
C LEU A 616 -9.95 2.79 2.96
N ILE A 617 -10.82 1.82 2.70
CA ILE A 617 -12.05 1.60 3.47
C ILE A 617 -11.94 0.23 4.13
N ALA A 618 -12.18 0.15 5.44
CA ALA A 618 -12.14 -1.09 6.21
C ALA A 618 -13.47 -1.32 6.94
N PRO A 619 -14.44 -2.04 6.30
CA PRO A 619 -15.67 -2.45 6.96
C PRO A 619 -15.42 -3.61 7.92
N PHE A 620 -15.91 -3.49 9.15
CA PHE A 620 -15.95 -4.52 10.19
C PHE A 620 -17.35 -5.10 10.25
N VAL A 621 -17.52 -6.34 9.79
CA VAL A 621 -18.84 -6.97 9.66
C VAL A 621 -18.87 -8.32 10.36
N THR A 622 -19.99 -8.61 11.02
CA THR A 622 -20.19 -9.83 11.79
C THR A 622 -20.72 -10.98 10.94
N ARG A 623 -20.57 -12.21 11.44
CA ARG A 623 -20.99 -13.45 10.76
C ARG A 623 -22.46 -13.82 10.99
N PRO A 624 -22.99 -13.75 12.24
CA PRO A 624 -24.30 -14.30 12.56
C PRO A 624 -25.45 -13.59 11.85
N ASN A 625 -26.56 -14.30 11.74
CA ASN A 625 -27.83 -13.71 11.36
C ASN A 625 -28.30 -12.72 12.41
N GLU A 626 -28.76 -11.58 11.95
CA GLU A 626 -29.38 -10.55 12.74
C GLU A 626 -30.81 -10.28 12.18
N THR A 627 -31.72 -9.94 13.05
CA THR A 627 -33.06 -9.50 12.65
C THR A 627 -33.07 -7.99 12.50
N VAL A 628 -33.39 -7.50 11.32
CA VAL A 628 -33.49 -6.06 11.04
C VAL A 628 -34.53 -5.42 11.99
N PRO A 629 -34.12 -4.45 12.84
CA PRO A 629 -35.02 -3.85 13.82
C PRO A 629 -36.00 -2.89 13.16
N ASP A 630 -37.21 -2.81 13.74
CA ASP A 630 -38.12 -1.69 13.48
C ASP A 630 -37.68 -0.47 14.30
N ARG A 631 -36.77 0.30 13.75
CA ARG A 631 -36.16 1.45 14.44
C ARG A 631 -37.20 2.49 14.86
N ALA A 632 -38.22 2.73 14.04
CA ALA A 632 -39.28 3.69 14.35
C ALA A 632 -40.08 3.26 15.55
N LYS A 633 -40.50 1.98 15.62
CA LYS A 633 -41.22 1.40 16.74
C LYS A 633 -40.40 1.41 18.04
N LEU A 634 -39.08 1.22 17.92
CA LEU A 634 -38.16 1.21 19.06
C LEU A 634 -37.67 2.62 19.47
N GLY A 635 -38.10 3.67 18.75
CA GLY A 635 -37.65 5.04 19.00
C GLY A 635 -36.15 5.26 18.76
N LEU A 636 -35.54 4.48 17.81
CA LEU A 636 -34.14 4.59 17.41
C LEU A 636 -34.04 5.51 16.21
N ALA A 637 -32.83 6.12 16.06
CA ALA A 637 -32.50 6.95 14.90
C ALA A 637 -32.57 6.14 13.59
N PRO A 638 -32.89 6.79 12.44
CA PRO A 638 -32.88 6.12 11.14
C PRO A 638 -31.46 5.69 10.73
N PRO A 639 -31.31 4.69 9.84
CA PRO A 639 -29.99 4.14 9.45
C PRO A 639 -29.05 5.19 8.84
N GLU A 640 -29.60 6.20 8.17
CA GLU A 640 -28.84 7.29 7.56
C GLU A 640 -28.08 8.14 8.57
N ALA A 641 -28.52 8.15 9.84
CA ALA A 641 -27.82 8.86 10.91
C ALA A 641 -26.39 8.32 11.12
N ALA A 642 -26.13 7.07 10.78
CA ALA A 642 -24.82 6.45 10.88
C ALA A 642 -23.75 7.17 10.03
N THR A 643 -24.15 7.91 8.99
CA THR A 643 -23.22 8.61 8.09
C THR A 643 -22.44 9.73 8.76
N SER A 644 -22.86 10.21 9.92
CA SER A 644 -22.11 11.17 10.74
C SER A 644 -20.95 10.52 11.54
N GLY A 645 -20.80 9.20 11.45
CA GLY A 645 -19.72 8.47 12.14
C GLY A 645 -19.98 8.20 13.62
N VAL A 646 -20.58 9.13 14.32
CA VAL A 646 -21.18 8.99 15.65
C VAL A 646 -22.57 9.58 15.57
N TYR A 647 -23.56 8.95 16.18
CA TYR A 647 -24.91 9.48 16.16
C TYR A 647 -25.69 9.11 17.41
N LEU A 648 -26.65 9.95 17.73
CA LEU A 648 -27.60 9.70 18.83
C LEU A 648 -28.53 8.57 18.41
N LEU A 649 -28.24 7.34 18.83
CA LEU A 649 -29.02 6.15 18.53
C LEU A 649 -30.42 6.23 19.17
N ARG A 650 -30.46 6.66 20.45
CA ARG A 650 -31.75 6.84 21.18
C ARG A 650 -31.69 8.08 22.07
N LYS A 651 -32.66 8.94 21.89
CA LYS A 651 -32.90 10.10 22.76
C LYS A 651 -33.71 9.71 23.98
N PRO A 652 -33.35 10.20 25.18
CA PRO A 652 -34.19 10.02 26.36
C PRO A 652 -35.62 10.55 26.15
N LYS A 653 -36.62 9.88 26.76
CA LYS A 653 -38.02 10.34 26.77
C LYS A 653 -38.21 11.52 27.71
N GLY A 654 -37.37 11.63 28.76
CA GLY A 654 -37.39 12.69 29.77
C GLY A 654 -36.12 13.55 29.73
N ARG A 655 -35.68 13.98 30.93
CA ARG A 655 -34.49 14.84 31.07
C ARG A 655 -33.17 14.14 30.64
N GLY A 656 -33.17 12.81 30.72
CA GLY A 656 -31.97 11.97 30.49
C GLY A 656 -30.99 12.01 31.67
N GLU A 657 -30.35 10.91 31.94
CA GLU A 657 -29.31 10.77 32.98
C GLU A 657 -28.12 10.02 32.43
N GLY A 658 -26.96 10.67 32.35
CA GLY A 658 -25.74 10.05 31.84
C GLY A 658 -25.79 9.67 30.35
N THR A 659 -24.70 9.12 29.87
CA THR A 659 -24.52 8.75 28.45
C THR A 659 -23.98 7.33 28.35
N VAL A 660 -24.47 6.55 27.40
CA VAL A 660 -23.96 5.25 27.00
C VAL A 660 -23.48 5.36 25.55
N VAL A 661 -22.24 4.98 25.29
CA VAL A 661 -21.67 4.94 23.93
C VAL A 661 -21.39 3.51 23.56
N ILE A 662 -21.93 3.07 22.43
CA ILE A 662 -21.86 1.67 21.97
C ILE A 662 -21.05 1.62 20.67
N GLN A 663 -20.22 0.60 20.52
CA GLN A 663 -19.52 0.29 19.29
C GLN A 663 -19.40 -1.23 19.11
N GLU A 664 -19.77 -1.76 17.97
CA GLU A 664 -19.82 -3.16 17.53
C GLU A 664 -21.25 -3.72 17.58
N SER A 665 -21.54 -4.57 16.57
CA SER A 665 -22.88 -5.06 16.28
C SER A 665 -23.47 -5.96 17.38
N ALA A 666 -22.70 -6.95 17.87
CA ALA A 666 -23.23 -7.92 18.82
C ALA A 666 -23.67 -7.26 20.14
N VAL A 667 -22.86 -6.33 20.63
CA VAL A 667 -23.17 -5.59 21.87
C VAL A 667 -24.33 -4.61 21.66
N ALA A 668 -24.48 -4.05 20.45
CA ALA A 668 -25.60 -3.18 20.12
C ALA A 668 -26.91 -3.95 20.05
N TYR A 669 -26.94 -5.13 19.44
CA TYR A 669 -28.14 -6.00 19.45
C TYR A 669 -28.49 -6.44 20.86
N ALA A 670 -27.52 -6.88 21.67
CA ALA A 670 -27.75 -7.23 23.07
C ALA A 670 -28.32 -6.03 23.88
N PHE A 671 -27.83 -4.82 23.57
CA PHE A 671 -28.40 -3.60 24.18
C PHE A 671 -29.84 -3.38 23.76
N VAL A 672 -30.15 -3.35 22.47
CA VAL A 672 -31.48 -3.00 21.96
C VAL A 672 -32.52 -4.05 22.31
N GLU A 673 -32.18 -5.32 22.20
CA GLU A 673 -33.12 -6.42 22.41
C GLU A 673 -33.34 -6.79 23.89
N GLN A 674 -32.32 -6.62 24.73
CA GLN A 674 -32.32 -7.14 26.09
C GLN A 674 -32.12 -6.03 27.15
N ALA A 675 -31.07 -5.22 27.06
CA ALA A 675 -30.75 -4.23 28.08
C ALA A 675 -31.77 -3.07 28.10
N LEU A 676 -32.16 -2.56 26.93
CA LEU A 676 -33.06 -1.43 26.77
C LEU A 676 -34.45 -1.67 27.40
N PRO A 677 -35.12 -2.83 27.19
CA PRO A 677 -36.36 -3.13 27.87
C PRO A 677 -36.25 -3.16 29.42
N LEU A 678 -35.12 -3.63 29.95
CA LEU A 678 -34.85 -3.64 31.39
C LEU A 678 -34.64 -2.23 31.94
N LEU A 679 -33.90 -1.37 31.22
CA LEU A 679 -33.74 0.03 31.59
C LEU A 679 -35.09 0.80 31.57
N GLU A 680 -35.89 0.60 30.53
CA GLU A 680 -37.24 1.21 30.44
C GLU A 680 -38.17 0.77 31.57
N ARG A 681 -38.16 -0.52 31.91
CA ARG A 681 -38.94 -1.06 33.04
C ARG A 681 -38.59 -0.37 34.36
N ASP A 682 -37.30 -0.09 34.58
CA ASP A 682 -36.81 0.49 35.82
C ASP A 682 -36.74 2.03 35.76
N GLY A 683 -37.26 2.66 34.68
CA GLY A 683 -37.28 4.11 34.51
C GLY A 683 -35.92 4.76 34.33
N LEU A 684 -34.91 3.99 33.90
CA LEU A 684 -33.56 4.48 33.56
C LEU A 684 -33.56 4.92 32.10
N ASP A 685 -33.20 6.17 31.85
CA ASP A 685 -33.35 6.78 30.53
C ASP A 685 -32.06 7.57 30.09
N PRO A 686 -30.97 6.85 29.80
CA PRO A 686 -29.72 7.49 29.37
C PRO A 686 -29.79 8.00 27.92
N TRP A 687 -28.89 8.94 27.57
CA TRP A 687 -28.54 9.25 26.19
C TRP A 687 -27.77 8.07 25.63
N VAL A 688 -28.16 7.54 24.46
CA VAL A 688 -27.47 6.40 23.84
C VAL A 688 -26.91 6.81 22.50
N TYR A 689 -25.60 6.73 22.35
CA TYR A 689 -24.89 7.00 21.12
C TYR A 689 -24.30 5.72 20.55
N TYR A 690 -24.17 5.70 19.23
CA TYR A 690 -23.48 4.63 18.52
C TYR A 690 -22.33 5.18 17.68
N VAL A 691 -21.18 4.48 17.68
CA VAL A 691 -20.01 4.81 16.87
C VAL A 691 -19.98 3.89 15.66
N SER A 692 -20.26 4.43 14.49
CA SER A 692 -20.28 3.71 13.21
C SER A 692 -19.00 3.93 12.40
N SER A 693 -18.24 5.03 12.65
CA SER A 693 -16.96 5.35 12.01
C SER A 693 -16.32 6.56 12.70
N ALA A 694 -15.19 6.37 13.37
CA ALA A 694 -14.47 7.48 13.97
C ALA A 694 -13.99 8.49 12.93
N GLU A 695 -13.57 8.00 11.77
CA GLU A 695 -13.01 8.83 10.71
C GLU A 695 -14.06 9.63 9.95
N LEU A 696 -15.28 9.09 9.75
CA LEU A 696 -16.38 9.88 9.17
C LEU A 696 -16.76 11.04 10.09
N PHE A 697 -16.77 10.80 11.41
CA PHE A 697 -16.99 11.87 12.39
C PHE A 697 -15.90 12.94 12.32
N ASP A 698 -14.64 12.56 12.19
CA ASP A 698 -13.52 13.49 12.05
C ASP A 698 -13.60 14.39 10.82
N LEU A 699 -14.24 13.88 9.76
CA LEU A 699 -14.39 14.63 8.52
C LEU A 699 -15.55 15.64 8.54
N LEU A 700 -16.37 15.65 9.61
CA LEU A 700 -17.38 16.69 9.82
C LEU A 700 -16.70 18.03 10.19
N PRO A 701 -17.33 19.18 9.89
CA PRO A 701 -16.95 20.44 10.47
C PRO A 701 -16.98 20.40 12.01
N GLU A 702 -16.13 21.15 12.69
CA GLU A 702 -16.00 21.16 14.15
C GLU A 702 -17.34 21.47 14.85
N GLU A 703 -18.07 22.50 14.36
CA GLU A 703 -19.41 22.84 14.86
C GLU A 703 -20.42 21.69 14.73
N GLU A 704 -20.29 20.88 13.69
CA GLU A 704 -21.14 19.73 13.48
C GLU A 704 -20.76 18.57 14.39
N GLN A 705 -19.45 18.36 14.63
CA GLN A 705 -18.96 17.39 15.60
C GLN A 705 -19.52 17.71 16.99
N ASP A 706 -19.43 18.96 17.43
CA ASP A 706 -19.96 19.42 18.74
C ASP A 706 -21.48 19.25 18.83
N ARG A 707 -22.21 19.49 17.74
CA ARG A 707 -23.66 19.29 17.69
C ARG A 707 -24.06 17.81 17.76
N VAL A 708 -23.29 16.94 17.06
CA VAL A 708 -23.58 15.51 16.96
C VAL A 708 -23.19 14.80 18.25
N PHE A 709 -22.03 15.06 18.80
CA PHE A 709 -21.54 14.47 20.04
C PHE A 709 -20.89 15.52 20.95
N PRO A 710 -21.70 16.25 21.75
CA PRO A 710 -21.21 17.31 22.63
C PRO A 710 -20.21 16.81 23.67
N GLU A 711 -19.26 17.64 24.04
CA GLU A 711 -18.25 17.35 25.08
C GLU A 711 -18.87 16.91 26.42
N GLU A 712 -20.01 17.52 26.80
CA GLU A 712 -20.74 17.12 27.99
C GLU A 712 -21.15 15.65 27.96
N ARG A 713 -21.56 15.14 26.78
CA ARG A 713 -21.94 13.74 26.62
C ARG A 713 -20.75 12.82 26.81
N ALA A 714 -19.58 13.19 26.29
CA ALA A 714 -18.35 12.42 26.46
C ALA A 714 -17.88 12.35 27.92
N ARG A 715 -18.08 13.43 28.69
CA ARG A 715 -17.72 13.48 30.12
C ARG A 715 -18.63 12.62 31.00
N GLU A 716 -19.90 12.52 30.61
CA GLU A 716 -20.91 11.72 31.32
C GLU A 716 -21.10 10.33 30.70
N ALA A 717 -20.14 9.88 29.86
CA ALA A 717 -20.27 8.62 29.15
C ALA A 717 -19.64 7.44 29.87
N MET A 718 -20.27 6.27 29.75
CA MET A 718 -19.63 4.96 29.83
C MET A 718 -19.70 4.29 28.45
N GLY A 719 -18.79 3.37 28.17
CA GLY A 719 -18.73 2.66 26.91
C GLY A 719 -19.23 1.22 27.00
N ILE A 720 -19.69 0.69 25.88
CA ILE A 720 -19.93 -0.73 25.65
C ILE A 720 -19.39 -1.08 24.28
N THR A 721 -18.36 -1.94 24.21
CA THR A 721 -17.75 -2.30 22.95
C THR A 721 -17.43 -3.79 22.86
N GLY A 722 -17.58 -4.35 21.66
CA GLY A 722 -17.05 -5.67 21.32
C GLY A 722 -15.58 -5.63 20.87
N PHE A 723 -14.99 -4.44 20.83
CA PHE A 723 -13.59 -4.22 20.54
C PHE A 723 -12.77 -3.92 21.82
N THR A 724 -11.51 -3.51 21.68
CA THR A 724 -10.66 -3.21 22.83
C THR A 724 -11.05 -1.90 23.50
N LEU A 725 -10.79 -1.79 24.80
CA LEU A 725 -11.07 -0.59 25.58
C LEU A 725 -10.51 0.72 24.98
N PRO A 726 -9.27 0.76 24.43
CA PRO A 726 -8.73 1.99 23.83
C PRO A 726 -9.60 2.60 22.71
N THR A 727 -10.35 1.80 21.98
CA THR A 727 -11.26 2.30 20.91
C THR A 727 -12.35 3.23 21.47
N MET A 728 -12.61 3.16 22.79
CA MET A 728 -13.62 3.97 23.46
C MET A 728 -13.07 5.24 24.14
N PHE A 729 -11.75 5.42 24.26
CA PHE A 729 -11.16 6.52 25.05
C PHE A 729 -11.53 7.91 24.53
N ARG A 730 -11.77 8.04 23.27
CA ARG A 730 -12.22 9.29 22.67
C ARG A 730 -13.63 9.67 23.10
N TRP A 731 -14.49 8.66 23.21
CA TRP A 731 -15.93 8.81 23.48
C TRP A 731 -16.25 8.83 24.96
N VAL A 732 -15.35 8.28 25.80
CA VAL A 732 -15.52 8.18 27.26
C VAL A 732 -14.37 8.90 27.92
N ARG A 733 -14.61 10.13 28.41
CA ARG A 733 -13.53 11.01 28.87
C ARG A 733 -13.34 11.04 30.38
N SER A 734 -14.28 10.52 31.17
CA SER A 734 -14.12 10.46 32.62
C SER A 734 -13.51 9.13 33.08
N ASP A 735 -12.71 9.16 34.16
CA ASP A 735 -12.17 7.95 34.78
C ASP A 735 -13.27 7.03 35.28
N LEU A 736 -14.35 7.59 35.82
CA LEU A 736 -15.52 6.85 36.26
C LEU A 736 -16.15 6.09 35.07
N GLY A 737 -16.30 6.76 33.93
CA GLY A 737 -16.87 6.16 32.72
C GLY A 737 -15.95 5.08 32.16
N ARG A 738 -14.66 5.33 32.07
CA ARG A 738 -13.67 4.34 31.62
C ARG A 738 -13.66 3.08 32.48
N ALA A 739 -13.69 3.26 33.80
CA ALA A 739 -13.74 2.13 34.75
C ALA A 739 -15.08 1.35 34.66
N ALA A 740 -16.15 2.01 34.25
CA ALA A 740 -17.46 1.39 34.04
C ALA A 740 -17.61 0.73 32.67
N THR A 741 -16.75 1.09 31.70
CA THR A 741 -16.81 0.62 30.32
C THR A 741 -16.72 -0.89 30.23
N LEU A 742 -17.63 -1.49 29.48
CA LEU A 742 -17.65 -2.91 29.18
C LEU A 742 -16.85 -3.19 27.90
N HIS A 743 -15.96 -4.18 27.96
CA HIS A 743 -15.14 -4.62 26.82
C HIS A 743 -14.71 -6.09 27.00
N PRO A 744 -14.31 -6.81 25.93
CA PRO A 744 -14.08 -8.26 25.97
C PRO A 744 -13.04 -8.74 26.98
N TYR A 745 -11.99 -7.97 27.21
CA TYR A 745 -10.85 -8.38 28.07
C TYR A 745 -10.96 -7.90 29.52
N ARG A 746 -12.15 -7.54 29.95
CA ARG A 746 -12.35 -7.08 31.34
C ARG A 746 -12.06 -8.16 32.37
N GLY A 747 -12.27 -9.44 32.03
CA GLY A 747 -11.93 -10.60 32.84
C GLY A 747 -10.44 -10.94 32.88
N GLY A 748 -9.59 -10.27 32.05
CA GLY A 748 -8.14 -10.50 32.01
C GLY A 748 -7.70 -11.78 31.30
N HIS A 749 -8.55 -12.38 30.48
CA HIS A 749 -8.27 -13.59 29.68
C HIS A 749 -8.90 -13.51 28.28
N TYR A 750 -8.43 -14.36 27.36
CA TYR A 750 -9.08 -14.59 26.08
C TYR A 750 -10.34 -15.43 26.27
N LEU A 751 -11.40 -15.11 25.52
CA LEU A 751 -12.69 -15.76 25.64
C LEU A 751 -12.66 -17.16 25.03
N GLY A 752 -13.44 -18.09 25.60
CA GLY A 752 -13.53 -19.46 25.10
C GLY A 752 -14.29 -19.60 23.78
N SER A 753 -14.24 -20.80 23.19
CA SER A 753 -15.08 -21.16 22.04
C SER A 753 -16.53 -21.33 22.47
N GLY A 754 -17.48 -20.94 21.63
CA GLY A 754 -18.90 -21.12 21.87
C GLY A 754 -19.78 -20.30 20.96
N GLN A 755 -21.07 -20.51 21.04
CA GLN A 755 -22.06 -19.70 20.32
C GLN A 755 -22.05 -18.25 20.84
N GLY A 756 -22.37 -17.29 19.97
CA GLY A 756 -22.33 -15.87 20.27
C GLY A 756 -22.95 -15.44 21.61
N PRO A 757 -24.14 -15.89 21.97
CA PRO A 757 -24.73 -15.56 23.28
C PRO A 757 -23.89 -16.04 24.48
N MET A 758 -23.26 -17.22 24.40
CA MET A 758 -22.39 -17.72 25.45
C MET A 758 -21.10 -16.92 25.59
N VAL A 759 -20.49 -16.57 24.47
CA VAL A 759 -19.26 -15.77 24.43
C VAL A 759 -19.54 -14.34 24.96
N LEU A 760 -20.68 -13.76 24.60
CA LEU A 760 -21.12 -12.46 25.17
C LEU A 760 -21.34 -12.53 26.69
N ALA A 761 -21.94 -13.61 27.17
CA ALA A 761 -22.17 -13.81 28.62
C ALA A 761 -20.82 -14.00 29.37
N GLU A 762 -19.88 -14.78 28.82
CA GLU A 762 -18.53 -14.94 29.37
C GLU A 762 -17.80 -13.60 29.44
N ALA A 763 -17.91 -12.79 28.41
CA ALA A 763 -17.31 -11.45 28.35
C ALA A 763 -17.99 -10.43 29.28
N GLY A 764 -19.16 -10.75 29.83
CA GLY A 764 -20.00 -9.80 30.57
C GLY A 764 -20.55 -8.68 29.68
N LEU A 765 -20.89 -9.01 28.43
CA LEU A 765 -21.39 -8.09 27.40
C LEU A 765 -22.81 -8.43 26.93
N ASP A 766 -23.45 -9.43 27.53
CA ASP A 766 -24.88 -9.72 27.32
C ASP A 766 -25.78 -8.59 27.84
N GLY A 767 -27.05 -8.58 27.46
CA GLY A 767 -27.98 -7.51 27.83
C GLY A 767 -28.16 -7.35 29.33
N GLU A 768 -28.15 -8.41 30.11
CA GLU A 768 -28.26 -8.33 31.56
C GLU A 768 -27.03 -7.72 32.24
N ALA A 769 -25.83 -8.11 31.79
CA ALA A 769 -24.57 -7.50 32.24
C ALA A 769 -24.53 -6.01 31.88
N GLN A 770 -24.94 -5.67 30.67
CA GLN A 770 -25.03 -4.27 30.21
C GLN A 770 -26.01 -3.48 31.10
N TYR A 771 -27.21 -4.00 31.33
CA TYR A 771 -28.18 -3.36 32.22
C TYR A 771 -27.62 -3.11 33.62
N ARG A 772 -27.00 -4.13 34.25
CA ARG A 772 -26.40 -3.99 35.59
C ARG A 772 -25.26 -2.93 35.60
N ALA A 773 -24.42 -2.92 34.58
CA ALA A 773 -23.33 -1.96 34.50
C ALA A 773 -23.83 -0.52 34.29
N ILE A 774 -24.81 -0.32 33.42
CA ILE A 774 -25.44 0.99 33.16
C ILE A 774 -26.10 1.50 34.44
N ARG A 775 -26.94 0.68 35.08
CA ARG A 775 -27.58 1.04 36.33
C ARG A 775 -26.58 1.47 37.40
N GLY A 776 -25.55 0.64 37.64
CA GLY A 776 -24.53 0.96 38.64
C GLY A 776 -23.69 2.18 38.29
N TYR A 777 -23.52 2.48 37.00
CA TYR A 777 -22.88 3.70 36.54
C TYR A 777 -23.73 4.93 36.78
N LEU A 778 -24.99 4.91 36.39
CA LEU A 778 -25.93 6.01 36.60
C LEU A 778 -26.15 6.33 38.10
N GLU A 779 -26.21 5.32 38.96
CA GLU A 779 -26.24 5.51 40.42
C GLU A 779 -25.01 6.28 40.93
N ARG A 780 -23.82 6.01 40.39
CA ARG A 780 -22.58 6.69 40.79
C ARG A 780 -22.44 8.10 40.20
N LEU A 781 -23.09 8.39 39.05
CA LEU A 781 -23.14 9.74 38.49
C LEU A 781 -24.01 10.70 39.29
N ARG A 782 -25.02 10.18 40.02
CA ARG A 782 -25.90 11.01 40.84
C ARG A 782 -25.10 11.63 41.99
N PRO A 783 -25.17 12.94 42.22
CA PRO A 783 -24.53 13.53 43.37
C PRO A 783 -25.04 12.87 44.68
N PRO A 784 -24.15 12.63 45.64
CA PRO A 784 -24.57 12.03 46.94
C PRO A 784 -25.68 12.89 47.52
N PRO A 785 -26.70 12.27 48.13
CA PRO A 785 -27.81 12.99 48.72
C PRO A 785 -27.25 14.01 49.74
N ARG A 786 -27.62 15.28 49.55
CA ARG A 786 -27.20 16.35 50.49
C ARG A 786 -27.57 15.90 51.89
N ARG A 787 -26.57 15.52 52.71
CA ARG A 787 -26.79 15.32 54.13
C ARG A 787 -27.45 16.59 54.68
N LYS A 788 -28.72 16.52 55.11
CA LYS A 788 -29.35 17.57 55.87
C LYS A 788 -28.46 17.82 57.08
N ARG A 789 -27.76 18.97 57.12
CA ARG A 789 -27.12 19.45 58.32
C ARG A 789 -28.21 19.55 59.40
N VAL A 790 -28.22 18.59 60.31
CA VAL A 790 -28.99 18.71 61.56
C VAL A 790 -28.26 19.79 62.34
N LEU A 791 -28.81 21.01 62.28
CA LEU A 791 -28.40 22.08 63.20
C LEU A 791 -28.91 21.62 64.58
N SER A 792 -27.99 21.06 65.40
CA SER A 792 -28.24 20.92 66.83
C SER A 792 -28.30 22.32 67.40
N ARG A 793 -29.52 22.77 67.75
CA ARG A 793 -29.70 23.90 68.63
C ARG A 793 -29.20 23.49 69.98
N SER A 794 -27.97 23.89 70.36
CA SER A 794 -27.52 23.95 71.75
C SER A 794 -28.35 25.06 72.43
N LYS A 795 -29.24 24.68 73.34
CA LYS A 795 -29.80 25.60 74.31
C LYS A 795 -28.74 25.85 75.36
N VAL A 796 -28.41 27.12 75.58
CA VAL A 796 -28.01 27.63 76.86
C VAL A 796 -29.02 28.68 77.28
#